data_3f63552b0dae27e2b41b634fd117a555
#
_entry.id   3f63552b0dae27e2b41b634fd117a555
#
_cell.length_a   1.000
_cell.length_b   1.000
_cell.length_c   1.000
_cell.angle_alpha   90.00
_cell.angle_beta   90.00
_cell.angle_gamma   90.00
#
_symmetry.space_group_name_H-M   'P 1'
#
loop_
_entity.id
_entity.type
_entity.pdbx_description
1 polymer ?
#
loop_
_entity_poly.entity_id
_entity_poly.type
_entity_poly.pdbx_seq_one_letter_code
_entity_poly.pdbx_strand_id
1 'polypeptide(L)'
;MRAPFVISYSAKLKSAPSVIRNTFSASRRIAGCYDGVKGDFSMYINDLRKSVGARLNVYSIKVLVIISGMLCLSLLSSNAYAACKGTNCVCSPSTLEFASPAAKPNKDGLYPISLEADNMQAEGEDLVVLEGDAEVSQGRQTIVADRLEYYRANERVVATGNVEMISPAGDYLSSSAIDVHAPTQIGVLSDTQFKLASGLSSADGVDTVVIAARGSADTVNLEGQGLVALENARYTTCAEGNDDVIISARDLELDRISGIGTARGATVRFMGVPIFYSPYLSFPLDDQRKTGLLIPGIGSDEESGTIVEVPWYWNIAPNQDATITPRLYSNRGLQMAGEYRYADERSSALVYGEYLPSDDIFGDDRDMLTVRYGRLLTDNLSLRVNYNDVSDTEYFDDLRDDVGLFSSSYVPRDARLDYSHEYFRIGVRANEYQVIDELLLNRATPYERKPSVTFSTNLPRGPLDSRMGVYASYTDFSAENRLEGTRTAFTPYVEVPFENIWGFVKPRVSLHHRSYSLDNVAAGIEDSPSFTVPIFSVDAGVYLEKNSSWLGEDVLHTLEPRVYYVYAPEEDQSDVPIFDTAPLNFNNFNNIYRESRFYGEDRVGDTNQVTFGLTSRLIDNQSGDERLRFSVGQIYILDDLEQNINANQVIESGAGDLLAEIRTESKGAWTTYAFVQYDHDESEIRNARLSFGYEPKDDDRKRVQVGYYYSLFGNRAVDQLTLSATWPLSDRWQIFADERYSIEDSESLYTRLGVEYNSCCWKLRVVGQERLQNRNIEEKRSAVFVELELTTLGSFRAGL
;
A
#
# COMPACT_ATOMS: atom_id res chain seq x y z
N MET A 1 -11.12 -32.58 -9.82
CA MET A 1 -11.66 -32.91 -11.15
C MET A 1 -12.43 -31.72 -11.70
N ARG A 2 -11.96 -31.11 -12.72
CA ARG A 2 -12.46 -30.29 -13.84
C ARG A 2 -11.52 -29.14 -14.11
N ALA A 3 -10.83 -29.27 -15.24
CA ALA A 3 -9.96 -28.25 -15.84
C ALA A 3 -10.76 -27.23 -16.64
N PRO A 4 -10.28 -26.01 -16.84
CA PRO A 4 -10.84 -25.08 -17.80
C PRO A 4 -10.10 -25.13 -19.15
N PHE A 5 -10.87 -24.93 -20.19
CA PHE A 5 -10.52 -24.89 -21.59
C PHE A 5 -9.63 -23.68 -21.96
N VAL A 6 -8.65 -23.94 -22.80
CA VAL A 6 -7.86 -22.93 -23.52
C VAL A 6 -8.41 -22.81 -24.94
N ILE A 7 -8.73 -21.60 -25.39
CA ILE A 7 -9.00 -21.31 -26.81
C ILE A 7 -7.88 -20.39 -27.32
N SER A 8 -7.13 -20.91 -28.28
CA SER A 8 -6.11 -20.16 -29.03
C SER A 8 -6.73 -19.58 -30.31
N TYR A 9 -6.44 -18.31 -30.60
CA TYR A 9 -6.64 -17.71 -31.92
C TYR A 9 -5.31 -17.17 -32.45
N SER A 10 -4.93 -17.71 -33.62
CA SER A 10 -3.82 -17.21 -34.43
C SER A 10 -4.33 -16.30 -35.53
N ALA A 11 -3.74 -15.15 -35.74
CA ALA A 11 -3.94 -14.35 -36.96
C ALA A 11 -2.59 -13.88 -37.51
N LYS A 12 -2.44 -14.13 -38.80
CA LYS A 12 -1.24 -13.93 -39.62
C LYS A 12 -0.98 -12.48 -39.96
N LEU A 13 0.29 -12.09 -39.89
CA LEU A 13 0.85 -10.84 -40.40
C LEU A 13 0.98 -10.86 -41.92
N LYS A 14 0.73 -9.73 -42.56
CA LYS A 14 1.25 -9.39 -43.89
C LYS A 14 1.91 -8.02 -43.90
N SER A 15 3.18 -8.10 -44.26
CA SER A 15 4.14 -7.15 -44.90
C SER A 15 3.89 -5.64 -44.98
N ALA A 16 4.99 -4.93 -44.64
CA ALA A 16 5.31 -3.50 -44.82
C ALA A 16 5.42 -3.07 -46.31
N PRO A 17 5.58 -1.75 -46.67
CA PRO A 17 6.87 -1.12 -46.54
C PRO A 17 6.90 0.41 -46.27
N SER A 18 8.06 0.84 -45.72
CA SER A 18 8.79 2.13 -45.84
C SER A 18 8.12 3.41 -46.33
N VAL A 19 8.35 4.56 -45.63
CA VAL A 19 8.94 5.78 -46.18
C VAL A 19 9.43 6.69 -45.03
N ILE A 20 10.65 7.17 -45.20
CA ILE A 20 11.44 8.15 -44.43
C ILE A 20 11.02 9.58 -44.80
N ARG A 21 11.18 10.48 -43.81
CA ARG A 21 11.30 11.94 -43.85
C ARG A 21 10.13 12.74 -43.25
N ASN A 22 10.37 13.33 -42.08
CA ASN A 22 10.60 14.81 -41.95
C ASN A 22 10.71 15.16 -40.47
N THR A 23 11.91 15.44 -40.06
CA THR A 23 12.27 16.19 -38.87
C THR A 23 12.23 17.69 -39.21
N PHE A 24 11.92 18.53 -38.22
CA PHE A 24 11.82 19.99 -38.19
C PHE A 24 10.43 20.57 -38.41
N SER A 25 9.70 20.72 -37.32
CA SER A 25 8.74 21.83 -37.08
C SER A 25 8.05 21.77 -35.69
N ALA A 26 8.77 21.56 -34.62
CA ALA A 26 8.19 21.54 -33.26
C ALA A 26 8.46 22.79 -32.40
N SER A 27 9.31 23.71 -32.87
CA SER A 27 9.73 24.82 -32.01
C SER A 27 8.92 26.14 -32.15
N ARG A 28 7.90 26.19 -33.02
CA ARG A 28 7.07 27.40 -33.21
C ARG A 28 5.67 27.36 -32.66
N ARG A 29 5.20 26.21 -32.08
CA ARG A 29 3.85 26.10 -31.48
C ARG A 29 3.80 26.34 -29.98
N ILE A 30 4.94 26.42 -29.30
CA ILE A 30 4.96 26.62 -27.84
C ILE A 30 4.83 28.14 -27.47
N ALA A 31 5.18 29.02 -28.36
CA ALA A 31 5.03 30.48 -28.12
C ALA A 31 3.58 31.00 -28.31
N GLY A 32 2.74 30.30 -29.06
CA GLY A 32 1.36 30.74 -29.33
C GLY A 32 0.34 30.45 -28.21
N CYS A 33 0.63 29.50 -27.33
CA CYS A 33 -0.27 29.18 -26.21
C CYS A 33 -0.11 30.10 -24.99
N TYR A 34 1.05 30.74 -24.86
CA TYR A 34 1.35 31.57 -23.68
C TYR A 34 0.77 32.98 -23.78
N ASP A 35 0.59 33.51 -24.98
CA ASP A 35 0.05 34.86 -25.21
C ASP A 35 -1.49 34.88 -25.32
N GLY A 36 -2.17 33.77 -25.71
CA GLY A 36 -3.64 33.68 -25.79
C GLY A 36 -4.33 33.58 -24.43
N VAL A 37 -3.63 33.05 -23.43
CA VAL A 37 -4.22 32.83 -22.09
C VAL A 37 -4.24 34.10 -21.23
N LYS A 38 -3.38 35.05 -21.50
CA LYS A 38 -3.32 36.31 -20.72
C LYS A 38 -4.41 37.35 -21.10
N GLY A 39 -4.96 37.28 -22.30
CA GLY A 39 -5.96 38.22 -22.77
C GLY A 39 -7.39 37.93 -22.36
N ASP A 40 -7.83 36.67 -22.48
CA ASP A 40 -9.23 36.31 -22.28
C ASP A 40 -9.58 35.97 -20.82
N PHE A 41 -8.59 35.53 -20.04
CA PHE A 41 -8.84 35.15 -18.64
C PHE A 41 -9.09 36.33 -17.70
N SER A 42 -8.46 37.49 -18.00
CA SER A 42 -8.67 38.72 -17.23
C SER A 42 -10.09 39.30 -17.39
N MET A 43 -10.70 39.04 -18.51
CA MET A 43 -12.08 39.50 -18.81
C MET A 43 -13.13 38.62 -18.15
N TYR A 44 -12.91 37.31 -18.09
CA TYR A 44 -13.81 36.36 -17.43
C TYR A 44 -13.79 36.48 -15.91
N ILE A 45 -12.64 36.74 -15.30
CA ILE A 45 -12.52 36.93 -13.85
C ILE A 45 -13.23 38.23 -13.38
N ASN A 46 -13.19 39.29 -14.17
CA ASN A 46 -13.85 40.54 -13.83
C ASN A 46 -15.39 40.47 -13.97
N ASP A 47 -15.92 39.63 -14.84
CA ASP A 47 -17.34 39.39 -14.97
C ASP A 47 -17.91 38.44 -13.89
N LEU A 48 -17.11 37.41 -13.47
CA LEU A 48 -17.46 36.56 -12.33
C LEU A 48 -17.45 37.35 -11.00
N ARG A 49 -16.56 38.32 -10.85
CA ARG A 49 -16.52 39.21 -9.67
C ARG A 49 -17.75 40.11 -9.53
N LYS A 50 -18.43 40.39 -10.63
CA LYS A 50 -19.62 41.23 -10.63
C LYS A 50 -20.92 40.46 -10.44
N SER A 51 -20.94 39.15 -10.73
CA SER A 51 -22.14 38.32 -10.68
C SER A 51 -22.31 37.56 -9.37
N VAL A 52 -21.23 37.33 -8.62
CA VAL A 52 -21.27 36.62 -7.34
C VAL A 52 -20.77 37.56 -6.26
N GLY A 53 -21.67 38.20 -5.53
CA GLY A 53 -21.40 39.12 -4.45
C GLY A 53 -20.75 38.52 -3.22
N ALA A 54 -20.01 37.44 -3.36
CA ALA A 54 -19.27 36.74 -2.33
C ALA A 54 -17.77 37.14 -2.35
N ARG A 55 -17.23 37.39 -1.18
CA ARG A 55 -15.79 37.60 -0.96
C ARG A 55 -15.01 36.31 -1.32
N LEU A 56 -14.79 36.06 -2.60
CA LEU A 56 -13.80 35.09 -3.03
C LEU A 56 -12.42 35.62 -2.66
N ASN A 57 -11.80 35.01 -1.68
CA ASN A 57 -10.47 35.35 -1.21
C ASN A 57 -9.46 35.10 -2.35
N VAL A 58 -8.42 35.94 -2.46
CA VAL A 58 -7.35 35.89 -3.50
C VAL A 58 -6.73 34.51 -3.65
N TYR A 59 -6.81 33.66 -2.61
CA TYR A 59 -6.32 32.28 -2.56
C TYR A 59 -7.18 31.31 -3.38
N SER A 60 -8.49 31.48 -3.41
CA SER A 60 -9.37 30.64 -4.25
C SER A 60 -9.07 30.79 -5.74
N ILE A 61 -8.56 31.93 -6.16
CA ILE A 61 -8.14 32.20 -7.54
C ILE A 61 -6.80 31.52 -7.84
N LYS A 62 -5.87 31.44 -6.88
CA LYS A 62 -4.60 30.74 -7.04
C LYS A 62 -4.79 29.22 -7.20
N VAL A 63 -5.72 28.64 -6.45
CA VAL A 63 -6.08 27.22 -6.56
C VAL A 63 -6.71 26.92 -7.94
N LEU A 64 -7.58 27.77 -8.44
CA LEU A 64 -8.17 27.63 -9.79
C LEU A 64 -7.11 27.75 -10.90
N VAL A 65 -6.11 28.59 -10.73
CA VAL A 65 -4.99 28.76 -11.69
C VAL A 65 -4.06 27.55 -11.67
N ILE A 66 -3.83 26.92 -10.51
CA ILE A 66 -3.05 25.68 -10.39
C ILE A 66 -3.80 24.52 -11.05
N ILE A 67 -5.12 24.41 -10.83
CA ILE A 67 -5.95 23.38 -11.46
C ILE A 67 -6.01 23.56 -12.99
N SER A 68 -6.14 24.77 -13.50
CA SER A 68 -6.13 25.03 -14.94
C SER A 68 -4.76 24.82 -15.58
N GLY A 69 -3.67 25.09 -14.87
CA GLY A 69 -2.30 24.79 -15.30
C GLY A 69 -2.03 23.29 -15.40
N MET A 70 -2.56 22.48 -14.47
CA MET A 70 -2.46 21.02 -14.52
C MET A 70 -3.34 20.42 -15.62
N LEU A 71 -4.50 20.99 -15.92
CA LEU A 71 -5.32 20.56 -17.07
C LEU A 71 -4.60 20.80 -18.41
N CYS A 72 -3.84 21.90 -18.55
CA CYS A 72 -3.01 22.15 -19.73
C CYS A 72 -1.83 21.18 -19.87
N LEU A 73 -1.21 20.75 -18.78
CA LEU A 73 -0.13 19.75 -18.81
C LEU A 73 -0.65 18.35 -19.23
N SER A 74 -1.91 18.02 -18.92
CA SER A 74 -2.52 16.76 -19.33
C SER A 74 -2.81 16.65 -20.83
N LEU A 75 -3.01 17.78 -21.50
CA LEU A 75 -3.26 17.82 -22.94
C LEU A 75 -1.96 17.76 -23.79
N LEU A 76 -0.79 17.94 -23.17
CA LEU A 76 0.50 17.91 -23.85
C LEU A 76 1.20 16.54 -23.84
N SER A 77 0.67 15.55 -23.10
CA SER A 77 1.30 14.22 -22.94
C SER A 77 0.83 13.14 -23.89
N SER A 78 0.06 13.48 -24.95
CA SER A 78 -0.55 12.48 -25.85
C SER A 78 0.25 12.14 -27.10
N ASN A 79 1.59 12.30 -27.12
CA ASN A 79 2.38 11.82 -28.26
C ASN A 79 3.64 11.06 -27.84
N ALA A 80 3.60 9.78 -28.16
CA ALA A 80 4.71 8.90 -28.53
C ALA A 80 5.75 8.55 -27.46
N TYR A 81 5.50 7.48 -26.74
CA TYR A 81 6.55 6.45 -26.57
C TYR A 81 5.83 5.09 -26.58
N ALA A 82 6.33 4.15 -27.38
CA ALA A 82 5.98 2.75 -27.27
C ALA A 82 6.43 2.32 -25.87
N ALA A 83 5.52 2.39 -24.92
CA ALA A 83 5.81 2.16 -23.54
C ALA A 83 6.01 0.67 -23.32
N CYS A 84 7.14 0.31 -22.82
CA CYS A 84 7.29 -0.87 -22.01
C CYS A 84 6.19 -0.87 -20.92
N LYS A 85 5.56 -2.00 -20.67
CA LYS A 85 4.53 -2.13 -19.62
C LYS A 85 5.19 -2.53 -18.31
N GLY A 86 5.10 -1.66 -17.30
CA GLY A 86 5.48 -1.94 -15.93
C GLY A 86 6.98 -1.76 -15.59
N THR A 87 7.32 -2.05 -14.35
CA THR A 87 8.67 -1.96 -13.76
C THR A 87 9.73 -2.83 -14.44
N ASN A 88 9.33 -3.77 -15.30
CA ASN A 88 10.20 -4.76 -15.95
C ASN A 88 10.98 -4.23 -17.16
N CYS A 89 10.76 -3.00 -17.57
CA CYS A 89 11.35 -2.50 -18.81
C CYS A 89 12.79 -2.00 -18.67
N VAL A 90 13.16 -1.55 -17.48
CA VAL A 90 14.52 -1.07 -17.20
C VAL A 90 15.46 -2.19 -16.81
N CYS A 91 14.88 -3.26 -16.28
CA CYS A 91 15.56 -4.41 -15.71
C CYS A 91 15.28 -5.67 -16.51
N SER A 92 15.39 -5.62 -17.82
CA SER A 92 15.37 -6.84 -18.63
C SER A 92 16.52 -7.73 -18.17
N PRO A 93 16.26 -8.97 -17.73
CA PRO A 93 17.32 -9.89 -17.37
C PRO A 93 18.21 -10.15 -18.56
N SER A 94 19.50 -10.31 -18.33
CA SER A 94 20.41 -10.81 -19.37
C SER A 94 19.99 -12.22 -19.73
N THR A 95 19.92 -12.50 -21.03
CA THR A 95 19.57 -13.83 -21.53
C THR A 95 20.70 -14.39 -22.39
N LEU A 96 20.87 -15.70 -22.36
CA LEU A 96 21.69 -16.45 -23.28
C LEU A 96 20.79 -17.37 -24.08
N GLU A 97 21.12 -17.54 -25.39
CA GLU A 97 20.40 -18.40 -26.28
C GLU A 97 21.38 -19.42 -26.88
N PHE A 98 21.02 -20.69 -26.87
CA PHE A 98 21.78 -21.75 -27.54
C PHE A 98 20.83 -22.80 -28.16
N ALA A 99 21.35 -23.60 -29.06
CA ALA A 99 20.54 -24.61 -29.73
C ALA A 99 20.05 -25.66 -28.72
N SER A 100 18.77 -26.00 -28.80
CA SER A 100 18.23 -27.12 -28.04
C SER A 100 18.84 -28.43 -28.49
N PRO A 101 19.01 -29.47 -27.62
CA PRO A 101 19.60 -30.74 -27.97
C PRO A 101 18.87 -31.40 -29.15
N ALA A 102 19.57 -31.73 -30.22
CA ALA A 102 19.00 -32.39 -31.40
C ALA A 102 18.63 -33.86 -31.11
N ALA A 103 19.34 -34.51 -30.20
CA ALA A 103 19.12 -35.90 -29.82
C ALA A 103 18.04 -36.04 -28.75
N LYS A 104 17.25 -37.11 -28.79
CA LYS A 104 16.32 -37.50 -27.74
C LYS A 104 17.01 -38.43 -26.74
N PRO A 105 16.62 -38.40 -25.45
CA PRO A 105 17.15 -39.35 -24.50
C PRO A 105 16.76 -40.78 -24.85
N ASN A 106 17.61 -41.75 -24.47
CA ASN A 106 17.34 -43.16 -24.62
C ASN A 106 16.23 -43.64 -23.67
N LYS A 107 15.92 -44.95 -23.62
CA LYS A 107 14.89 -45.52 -22.77
C LYS A 107 15.17 -45.36 -21.27
N ASP A 108 16.43 -45.16 -20.90
CA ASP A 108 16.89 -44.94 -19.51
C ASP A 108 16.96 -43.44 -19.14
N GLY A 109 16.54 -42.55 -20.06
CA GLY A 109 16.55 -41.11 -19.88
C GLY A 109 17.90 -40.43 -20.13
N LEU A 110 18.91 -41.18 -20.62
CA LEU A 110 20.25 -40.66 -20.91
C LEU A 110 20.36 -40.19 -22.36
N TYR A 111 21.00 -39.04 -22.56
CA TYR A 111 21.35 -38.53 -23.89
C TYR A 111 22.62 -39.21 -24.37
N PRO A 112 22.73 -39.46 -25.71
CA PRO A 112 23.99 -39.94 -26.28
C PRO A 112 25.09 -38.87 -26.16
N ILE A 113 26.34 -39.31 -26.01
CA ILE A 113 27.50 -38.43 -26.06
C ILE A 113 27.88 -38.24 -27.53
N SER A 114 28.03 -36.97 -27.96
CA SER A 114 28.55 -36.58 -29.25
C SER A 114 29.94 -36.00 -29.09
N LEU A 115 30.85 -36.35 -30.00
CA LEU A 115 32.22 -35.87 -30.07
C LEU A 115 32.45 -35.31 -31.47
N GLU A 116 32.88 -34.04 -31.57
CA GLU A 116 33.15 -33.35 -32.83
C GLU A 116 34.50 -32.60 -32.72
N ALA A 117 35.33 -32.58 -33.75
CA ALA A 117 36.57 -31.82 -33.81
C ALA A 117 37.12 -31.78 -35.22
N ASP A 118 38.04 -30.88 -35.53
CA ASP A 118 38.83 -30.87 -36.77
C ASP A 118 39.73 -32.11 -36.88
N ASN A 119 40.29 -32.52 -35.73
CA ASN A 119 41.15 -33.71 -35.66
C ASN A 119 40.75 -34.56 -34.43
N MET A 120 40.57 -35.87 -34.68
CA MET A 120 40.21 -36.82 -33.63
C MET A 120 41.15 -37.99 -33.67
N GLN A 121 41.80 -38.30 -32.58
CA GLN A 121 42.74 -39.45 -32.42
C GLN A 121 42.28 -40.31 -31.24
N ALA A 122 42.18 -41.60 -31.44
CA ALA A 122 41.91 -42.56 -30.39
C ALA A 122 43.25 -43.18 -29.94
N GLU A 123 43.56 -43.03 -28.66
CA GLU A 123 44.77 -43.62 -28.03
C GLU A 123 44.35 -44.84 -27.20
N GLY A 124 44.48 -46.00 -27.75
CA GLY A 124 44.02 -47.25 -27.14
C GLY A 124 42.48 -47.36 -27.18
N GLU A 125 41.90 -48.12 -26.24
CA GLU A 125 40.45 -48.35 -26.15
C GLU A 125 39.72 -47.26 -25.26
N ASP A 126 40.48 -46.52 -24.47
CA ASP A 126 39.92 -45.67 -23.40
C ASP A 126 39.99 -44.15 -23.67
N LEU A 127 41.05 -43.67 -24.35
CA LEU A 127 41.25 -42.23 -24.52
C LEU A 127 40.94 -41.79 -25.96
N VAL A 128 40.14 -40.72 -26.11
CA VAL A 128 39.93 -39.99 -27.35
C VAL A 128 40.43 -38.56 -27.16
N VAL A 129 41.34 -38.14 -28.03
CA VAL A 129 41.90 -36.78 -28.08
C VAL A 129 41.26 -36.06 -29.27
N LEU A 130 40.73 -34.91 -29.01
CA LEU A 130 40.09 -34.02 -29.98
C LEU A 130 40.91 -32.73 -30.02
N GLU A 131 41.22 -32.23 -31.21
CA GLU A 131 42.00 -30.99 -31.42
C GLU A 131 41.37 -30.15 -32.54
N GLY A 132 41.28 -28.84 -32.32
CA GLY A 132 40.67 -27.86 -33.23
C GLY A 132 39.15 -27.89 -33.12
N ASP A 133 38.54 -26.78 -32.61
CA ASP A 133 37.10 -26.65 -32.36
C ASP A 133 36.52 -27.94 -31.74
N ALA A 134 37.21 -28.47 -30.76
CA ALA A 134 36.87 -29.75 -30.12
C ALA A 134 35.63 -29.59 -29.24
N GLU A 135 34.58 -30.39 -29.49
CA GLU A 135 33.30 -30.36 -28.75
C GLU A 135 32.95 -31.76 -28.21
N VAL A 136 32.54 -31.76 -26.92
CA VAL A 136 31.85 -32.91 -26.29
C VAL A 136 30.47 -32.41 -25.83
N SER A 137 29.41 -33.08 -26.31
CA SER A 137 28.06 -32.75 -25.88
C SER A 137 27.28 -33.98 -25.42
N GLN A 138 26.43 -33.77 -24.35
CA GLN A 138 25.49 -34.77 -23.85
C GLN A 138 24.21 -34.05 -23.41
N GLY A 139 23.18 -34.14 -24.22
CA GLY A 139 21.93 -33.40 -24.00
C GLY A 139 22.17 -31.90 -24.14
N ARG A 140 21.95 -31.15 -23.04
CA ARG A 140 22.25 -29.70 -22.95
C ARG A 140 23.67 -29.39 -22.48
N GLN A 141 24.34 -30.36 -21.90
CA GLN A 141 25.72 -30.16 -21.46
C GLN A 141 26.64 -30.18 -22.70
N THR A 142 27.44 -29.14 -22.84
CA THR A 142 28.39 -29.00 -23.93
C THR A 142 29.70 -28.44 -23.39
N ILE A 143 30.82 -28.99 -23.83
CA ILE A 143 32.17 -28.50 -23.55
C ILE A 143 32.86 -28.29 -24.88
N VAL A 144 33.34 -27.08 -25.13
CA VAL A 144 34.11 -26.72 -26.32
C VAL A 144 35.47 -26.23 -25.86
N ALA A 145 36.56 -26.61 -26.61
CA ALA A 145 37.93 -26.21 -26.28
C ALA A 145 38.86 -26.34 -27.50
N ASP A 146 40.06 -25.74 -27.40
CA ASP A 146 41.11 -25.93 -28.39
C ASP A 146 41.60 -27.38 -28.41
N ARG A 147 41.67 -28.02 -27.24
CA ARG A 147 42.04 -29.44 -27.06
C ARG A 147 41.17 -30.07 -25.98
N LEU A 148 40.64 -31.28 -26.27
CA LEU A 148 39.81 -32.04 -25.36
C LEU A 148 40.25 -33.51 -25.33
N GLU A 149 40.35 -34.05 -24.10
CA GLU A 149 40.64 -35.46 -23.85
C GLU A 149 39.41 -36.10 -23.18
N TYR A 150 38.85 -37.11 -23.81
CA TYR A 150 37.71 -37.87 -23.31
C TYR A 150 38.13 -39.29 -22.93
N TYR A 151 38.04 -39.58 -21.61
CA TYR A 151 38.33 -40.88 -21.02
C TYR A 151 37.07 -41.70 -20.92
N ARG A 152 36.89 -42.69 -21.79
CA ARG A 152 35.64 -43.46 -21.94
C ARG A 152 35.32 -44.33 -20.73
N ALA A 153 36.31 -44.91 -20.05
CA ALA A 153 36.11 -45.85 -18.95
C ALA A 153 35.45 -45.19 -17.72
N ASN A 154 35.72 -43.93 -17.53
CA ASN A 154 35.20 -43.15 -16.38
C ASN A 154 34.47 -41.87 -16.79
N GLU A 155 34.16 -41.71 -18.06
CA GLU A 155 33.43 -40.56 -18.61
C GLU A 155 34.01 -39.20 -18.14
N ARG A 156 35.35 -39.14 -17.99
CA ARG A 156 36.05 -37.91 -17.59
C ARG A 156 36.45 -37.13 -18.82
N VAL A 157 36.21 -35.80 -18.72
CA VAL A 157 36.59 -34.84 -19.77
C VAL A 157 37.64 -33.90 -19.20
N VAL A 158 38.77 -33.77 -19.88
CA VAL A 158 39.81 -32.79 -19.62
C VAL A 158 39.91 -31.88 -20.84
N ALA A 159 39.67 -30.58 -20.66
CA ALA A 159 39.74 -29.61 -21.75
C ALA A 159 40.71 -28.48 -21.42
N THR A 160 41.44 -28.01 -22.43
CA THR A 160 42.41 -26.91 -22.28
C THR A 160 42.36 -25.97 -23.47
N GLY A 161 42.62 -24.68 -23.21
CA GLY A 161 42.59 -23.61 -24.22
C GLY A 161 41.16 -23.18 -24.59
N ASN A 162 40.82 -21.94 -24.35
CA ASN A 162 39.52 -21.31 -24.67
C ASN A 162 38.31 -22.20 -24.33
N VAL A 163 38.30 -22.76 -23.12
CA VAL A 163 37.29 -23.74 -22.76
C VAL A 163 35.96 -23.01 -22.44
N GLU A 164 34.90 -23.43 -23.09
CA GLU A 164 33.55 -23.02 -22.82
C GLU A 164 32.69 -24.23 -22.40
N MET A 165 31.93 -24.08 -21.34
CA MET A 165 31.03 -25.14 -20.84
C MET A 165 29.65 -24.60 -20.61
N ILE A 166 28.65 -25.33 -21.11
CA ILE A 166 27.22 -25.12 -20.75
C ILE A 166 26.79 -26.29 -19.87
N SER A 167 26.28 -26.01 -18.69
CA SER A 167 25.74 -27.02 -17.79
C SER A 167 24.35 -27.49 -18.21
N PRO A 168 23.84 -28.65 -17.73
CA PRO A 168 22.46 -29.07 -17.98
C PRO A 168 21.40 -28.08 -17.50
N ALA A 169 21.74 -27.26 -16.52
CA ALA A 169 20.88 -26.18 -15.96
C ALA A 169 20.91 -24.90 -16.81
N GLY A 170 21.84 -24.80 -17.77
CA GLY A 170 22.01 -23.65 -18.63
C GLY A 170 23.04 -22.64 -18.11
N ASP A 171 23.85 -22.98 -17.09
CA ASP A 171 24.98 -22.13 -16.71
C ASP A 171 26.02 -22.12 -17.79
N TYR A 172 26.60 -20.96 -18.05
CA TYR A 172 27.70 -20.77 -18.95
C TYR A 172 28.98 -20.47 -18.17
N LEU A 173 30.04 -21.25 -18.43
CA LEU A 173 31.36 -21.11 -17.83
C LEU A 173 32.40 -21.01 -18.95
N SER A 174 33.30 -20.04 -18.80
CA SER A 174 34.48 -19.91 -19.67
C SER A 174 35.73 -20.02 -18.81
N SER A 175 36.66 -20.90 -19.16
CA SER A 175 37.80 -21.27 -18.32
C SER A 175 39.07 -21.47 -19.14
N SER A 176 40.23 -21.42 -18.49
CA SER A 176 41.51 -21.79 -19.11
C SER A 176 41.67 -23.29 -19.22
N ALA A 177 41.16 -24.04 -18.27
CA ALA A 177 41.13 -25.48 -18.23
C ALA A 177 39.95 -26.04 -17.44
N ILE A 178 39.46 -27.21 -17.84
CA ILE A 178 38.42 -27.99 -17.16
C ILE A 178 38.88 -29.44 -17.03
N ASP A 179 38.64 -30.01 -15.85
CA ASP A 179 38.76 -31.42 -15.54
C ASP A 179 37.48 -31.88 -14.84
N VAL A 180 36.58 -32.53 -15.52
CA VAL A 180 35.25 -32.85 -15.03
C VAL A 180 34.81 -34.27 -15.34
N HIS A 181 34.18 -34.93 -14.37
CA HIS A 181 33.48 -36.19 -14.57
C HIS A 181 32.04 -35.89 -15.03
N ALA A 182 31.75 -36.10 -16.31
CA ALA A 182 30.53 -35.64 -16.95
C ALA A 182 29.21 -36.11 -16.26
N PRO A 183 29.03 -37.38 -15.86
CA PRO A 183 27.80 -37.86 -15.26
C PRO A 183 27.50 -37.26 -13.87
N THR A 184 28.51 -37.04 -13.06
CA THR A 184 28.35 -36.55 -11.68
C THR A 184 28.51 -35.04 -11.59
N GLN A 185 29.04 -34.40 -12.64
CA GLN A 185 29.38 -32.97 -12.65
C GLN A 185 30.32 -32.58 -11.49
N ILE A 186 31.24 -33.49 -11.15
CA ILE A 186 32.29 -33.23 -10.17
C ILE A 186 33.57 -32.92 -10.94
N GLY A 187 34.23 -31.81 -10.58
CA GLY A 187 35.47 -31.45 -11.29
C GLY A 187 35.99 -30.09 -10.88
N VAL A 188 37.07 -29.67 -11.53
CA VAL A 188 37.79 -28.43 -11.24
C VAL A 188 37.94 -27.61 -12.52
N LEU A 189 37.69 -26.32 -12.42
CA LEU A 189 37.87 -25.35 -13.49
C LEU A 189 38.87 -24.28 -13.03
N SER A 190 39.75 -23.84 -13.90
CA SER A 190 40.74 -22.81 -13.60
C SER A 190 40.49 -21.53 -14.35
N ASP A 191 40.74 -20.38 -13.69
CA ASP A 191 40.58 -19.01 -14.26
C ASP A 191 39.21 -18.84 -14.90
N THR A 192 38.16 -19.09 -14.14
CA THR A 192 36.80 -19.23 -14.67
C THR A 192 36.01 -17.94 -14.60
N GLN A 193 35.33 -17.57 -15.67
CA GLN A 193 34.19 -16.64 -15.70
C GLN A 193 32.91 -17.45 -15.80
N PHE A 194 31.89 -17.03 -15.07
CA PHE A 194 30.64 -17.76 -15.01
C PHE A 194 29.42 -16.85 -15.15
N LYS A 195 28.35 -17.39 -15.74
CA LYS A 195 27.01 -16.83 -15.77
C LYS A 195 26.03 -17.90 -15.29
N LEU A 196 25.36 -17.67 -14.18
CA LEU A 196 24.48 -18.63 -13.53
C LEU A 196 23.05 -18.45 -13.98
N ALA A 197 22.39 -19.51 -14.37
CA ALA A 197 21.02 -19.54 -14.82
C ALA A 197 20.02 -19.52 -13.65
N SER A 198 18.91 -18.77 -13.79
CA SER A 198 17.76 -18.82 -12.88
C SER A 198 16.53 -19.50 -13.50
N GLY A 199 16.52 -19.64 -14.80
CA GLY A 199 15.42 -20.28 -15.52
C GLY A 199 15.79 -20.59 -16.94
N LEU A 200 15.20 -21.65 -17.48
CA LEU A 200 15.40 -22.11 -18.83
C LEU A 200 14.05 -22.31 -19.51
N SER A 201 13.89 -21.77 -20.72
CA SER A 201 12.74 -21.99 -21.58
C SER A 201 13.21 -22.48 -22.96
N SER A 202 12.49 -23.43 -23.55
CA SER A 202 12.80 -23.97 -24.88
C SER A 202 11.64 -23.67 -25.82
N ALA A 203 11.93 -23.04 -26.96
CA ALA A 203 10.96 -22.76 -28.01
C ALA A 203 11.64 -22.83 -29.39
N ASP A 204 10.99 -23.44 -30.37
CA ASP A 204 11.43 -23.48 -31.76
C ASP A 204 12.90 -24.00 -31.98
N GLY A 205 13.35 -24.92 -31.11
CA GLY A 205 14.70 -25.49 -31.18
C GLY A 205 15.80 -24.60 -30.59
N VAL A 206 15.42 -23.54 -29.86
CA VAL A 206 16.32 -22.64 -29.13
C VAL A 206 16.02 -22.72 -27.65
N ASP A 207 17.05 -22.91 -26.84
CA ASP A 207 17.00 -22.77 -25.38
C ASP A 207 17.40 -21.35 -25.00
N THR A 208 16.50 -20.66 -24.32
CA THR A 208 16.73 -19.31 -23.77
C THR A 208 16.87 -19.40 -22.26
N VAL A 209 17.97 -18.92 -21.75
CA VAL A 209 18.32 -18.92 -20.33
C VAL A 209 18.33 -17.52 -19.79
N VAL A 210 17.68 -17.33 -18.64
CA VAL A 210 17.73 -16.09 -17.87
C VAL A 210 18.91 -16.14 -16.90
N ILE A 211 19.82 -15.17 -16.98
CA ILE A 211 21.00 -15.07 -16.11
C ILE A 211 20.61 -14.39 -14.79
N ALA A 212 20.77 -15.11 -13.69
CA ALA A 212 20.54 -14.60 -12.34
C ALA A 212 21.76 -13.88 -11.75
N ALA A 213 22.95 -14.41 -12.06
CA ALA A 213 24.20 -13.88 -11.53
C ALA A 213 25.36 -14.19 -12.48
N ARG A 214 26.44 -13.43 -12.30
CA ARG A 214 27.68 -13.62 -13.04
C ARG A 214 28.89 -13.31 -12.16
N GLY A 215 30.06 -13.78 -12.59
CA GLY A 215 31.26 -13.54 -11.82
C GLY A 215 32.49 -14.16 -12.40
N SER A 216 33.56 -14.21 -11.59
CA SER A 216 34.80 -14.90 -11.91
C SER A 216 35.41 -15.51 -10.65
N ALA A 217 36.25 -16.51 -10.81
CA ALA A 217 37.02 -17.15 -9.74
C ALA A 217 38.34 -17.72 -10.28
N ASP A 218 39.37 -17.77 -9.46
CA ASP A 218 40.62 -18.38 -9.80
C ASP A 218 40.45 -19.90 -9.95
N THR A 219 39.67 -20.50 -9.04
CA THR A 219 39.33 -21.93 -9.07
C THR A 219 37.84 -22.10 -8.83
N VAL A 220 37.19 -22.94 -9.62
CA VAL A 220 35.81 -23.40 -9.42
C VAL A 220 35.80 -24.89 -9.19
N ASN A 221 35.43 -25.34 -8.02
CA ASN A 221 35.24 -26.75 -7.69
C ASN A 221 33.76 -27.09 -7.82
N LEU A 222 33.41 -27.91 -8.77
CA LEU A 222 32.09 -28.50 -8.91
C LEU A 222 32.02 -29.74 -8.03
N GLU A 223 31.18 -29.74 -7.02
CA GLU A 223 31.06 -30.85 -6.06
C GLU A 223 29.83 -31.74 -6.35
N GLY A 224 29.22 -31.53 -7.52
CA GLY A 224 28.02 -32.24 -7.97
C GLY A 224 26.73 -31.74 -7.27
N GLN A 225 25.57 -32.19 -7.77
CA GLN A 225 24.26 -31.91 -7.21
C GLN A 225 23.97 -30.41 -6.95
N GLY A 226 24.58 -29.50 -7.72
CA GLY A 226 24.31 -28.06 -7.59
C GLY A 226 25.12 -27.35 -6.49
N LEU A 227 26.12 -28.01 -5.89
CA LEU A 227 27.08 -27.41 -4.97
C LEU A 227 28.33 -26.97 -5.75
N VAL A 228 28.67 -25.67 -5.63
CA VAL A 228 29.83 -25.08 -6.31
C VAL A 228 30.63 -24.26 -5.28
N ALA A 229 31.93 -24.60 -5.15
CA ALA A 229 32.86 -23.84 -4.31
C ALA A 229 33.83 -23.07 -5.22
N LEU A 230 34.03 -21.78 -4.90
CA LEU A 230 34.83 -20.86 -5.69
C LEU A 230 35.90 -20.21 -4.82
N GLU A 231 37.13 -20.14 -5.30
CA GLU A 231 38.22 -19.48 -4.62
C GLU A 231 38.56 -18.13 -5.27
N ASN A 232 38.82 -17.11 -4.47
CA ASN A 232 39.05 -15.72 -4.90
C ASN A 232 37.94 -15.21 -5.83
N ALA A 233 36.68 -15.43 -5.42
CA ALA A 233 35.52 -15.19 -6.24
C ALA A 233 35.09 -13.71 -6.27
N ARG A 234 34.60 -13.30 -7.43
CA ARG A 234 33.82 -12.09 -7.62
C ARG A 234 32.42 -12.50 -8.11
N TYR A 235 31.41 -11.97 -7.47
CA TYR A 235 30.00 -12.32 -7.74
C TYR A 235 29.15 -11.08 -7.83
N THR A 236 28.28 -11.02 -8.83
CA THR A 236 27.30 -9.93 -8.98
C THR A 236 26.03 -10.46 -9.65
N THR A 237 24.88 -9.86 -9.30
CA THR A 237 23.61 -10.06 -10.02
C THR A 237 23.26 -8.86 -10.90
N CYS A 238 24.14 -7.85 -10.98
CA CYS A 238 23.99 -6.77 -11.94
C CYS A 238 24.09 -7.29 -13.37
N ALA A 239 23.34 -6.68 -14.27
CA ALA A 239 23.35 -7.02 -15.70
C ALA A 239 24.76 -6.94 -16.29
N GLU A 240 24.98 -7.60 -17.41
CA GLU A 240 26.26 -7.58 -18.12
C GLU A 240 26.68 -6.14 -18.45
N GLY A 241 27.96 -5.81 -18.20
CA GLY A 241 28.50 -4.47 -18.37
C GLY A 241 28.23 -3.50 -17.19
N ASN A 242 27.51 -3.94 -16.16
CA ASN A 242 27.30 -3.16 -14.94
C ASN A 242 27.96 -3.87 -13.73
N ASP A 243 29.01 -3.30 -13.18
CA ASP A 243 29.76 -3.75 -12.02
C ASP A 243 29.53 -2.88 -10.77
N ASP A 244 28.41 -2.22 -10.69
CA ASP A 244 28.10 -1.29 -9.59
C ASP A 244 28.10 -1.98 -8.22
N VAL A 245 27.61 -3.23 -8.14
CA VAL A 245 27.60 -4.02 -6.91
C VAL A 245 28.34 -5.32 -7.13
N ILE A 246 29.44 -5.52 -6.39
CA ILE A 246 30.25 -6.72 -6.44
C ILE A 246 30.49 -7.26 -5.04
N ILE A 247 30.26 -8.53 -4.85
CA ILE A 247 30.73 -9.30 -3.68
C ILE A 247 32.05 -9.96 -4.08
N SER A 248 33.14 -9.61 -3.41
CA SER A 248 34.42 -10.30 -3.52
C SER A 248 34.64 -11.16 -2.29
N ALA A 249 34.95 -12.41 -2.46
CA ALA A 249 35.18 -13.34 -1.36
C ALA A 249 36.43 -14.19 -1.60
N ARG A 250 37.14 -14.53 -0.52
CA ARG A 250 38.24 -15.48 -0.62
C ARG A 250 37.71 -16.87 -0.95
N ASP A 251 36.67 -17.31 -0.23
CA ASP A 251 35.98 -18.57 -0.47
C ASP A 251 34.49 -18.25 -0.62
N LEU A 252 33.88 -18.69 -1.74
CA LEU A 252 32.45 -18.54 -2.01
C LEU A 252 31.86 -19.91 -2.32
N GLU A 253 30.88 -20.34 -1.57
CA GLU A 253 30.14 -21.59 -1.76
C GLU A 253 28.69 -21.27 -2.17
N LEU A 254 28.22 -21.86 -3.27
CA LEU A 254 26.87 -21.70 -3.78
C LEU A 254 26.16 -23.05 -3.73
N ASP A 255 25.22 -23.20 -2.81
CA ASP A 255 24.39 -24.39 -2.69
C ASP A 255 23.02 -24.10 -3.30
N ARG A 256 22.79 -24.59 -4.51
CA ARG A 256 21.53 -24.40 -5.25
C ARG A 256 20.36 -25.22 -4.70
N ILE A 257 20.66 -26.31 -3.95
CA ILE A 257 19.61 -27.16 -3.37
C ILE A 257 18.99 -26.46 -2.17
N SER A 258 19.84 -25.91 -1.33
CA SER A 258 19.37 -25.13 -0.17
C SER A 258 19.01 -23.67 -0.53
N GLY A 259 19.35 -23.20 -1.74
CA GLY A 259 19.17 -21.82 -2.17
C GLY A 259 20.07 -20.83 -1.41
N ILE A 260 21.26 -21.27 -0.96
CA ILE A 260 22.12 -20.49 -0.06
C ILE A 260 23.50 -20.26 -0.68
N GLY A 261 23.92 -18.98 -0.70
CA GLY A 261 25.32 -18.60 -0.91
C GLY A 261 26.00 -18.30 0.43
N THR A 262 27.24 -18.81 0.62
CA THR A 262 28.10 -18.48 1.76
C THR A 262 29.44 -17.96 1.28
N ALA A 263 29.86 -16.82 1.81
CA ALA A 263 31.15 -16.20 1.47
C ALA A 263 31.98 -15.96 2.71
N ARG A 264 33.25 -16.32 2.65
CA ARG A 264 34.25 -16.08 3.71
C ARG A 264 35.23 -14.99 3.28
N GLY A 265 35.55 -14.06 4.20
CA GLY A 265 36.36 -12.89 3.88
C GLY A 265 35.68 -12.03 2.81
N ALA A 266 34.35 -11.84 2.95
CA ALA A 266 33.53 -11.15 1.98
C ALA A 266 33.67 -9.62 2.07
N THR A 267 33.87 -8.97 0.93
CA THR A 267 33.84 -7.52 0.78
C THR A 267 32.75 -7.15 -0.23
N VAL A 268 31.77 -6.35 0.19
CA VAL A 268 30.79 -5.74 -0.72
C VAL A 268 31.34 -4.42 -1.21
N ARG A 269 31.44 -4.28 -2.53
CA ARG A 269 31.86 -3.05 -3.20
C ARG A 269 30.69 -2.42 -3.89
N PHE A 270 30.56 -1.11 -3.76
CA PHE A 270 29.59 -0.30 -4.47
C PHE A 270 30.33 0.72 -5.33
N MET A 271 30.14 0.67 -6.65
CA MET A 271 30.87 1.49 -7.63
C MET A 271 32.39 1.44 -7.42
N GLY A 272 32.92 0.24 -7.13
CA GLY A 272 34.34 0.02 -6.87
C GLY A 272 34.81 0.34 -5.46
N VAL A 273 34.03 1.09 -4.65
CA VAL A 273 34.37 1.45 -3.27
C VAL A 273 33.94 0.32 -2.32
N PRO A 274 34.81 -0.18 -1.43
CA PRO A 274 34.41 -1.17 -0.42
C PRO A 274 33.54 -0.48 0.63
N ILE A 275 32.27 -0.90 0.74
CA ILE A 275 31.29 -0.32 1.67
C ILE A 275 31.04 -1.21 2.88
N PHE A 276 31.30 -2.50 2.75
CA PHE A 276 31.05 -3.47 3.83
C PHE A 276 32.06 -4.63 3.76
N TYR A 277 32.53 -5.08 4.90
CA TYR A 277 33.35 -6.26 5.06
C TYR A 277 32.79 -7.19 6.13
N SER A 278 32.72 -8.47 5.83
CA SER A 278 32.37 -9.51 6.81
C SER A 278 33.31 -10.70 6.72
N PRO A 279 33.79 -11.23 7.83
CA PRO A 279 34.52 -12.46 7.83
C PRO A 279 33.68 -13.66 7.36
N TYR A 280 32.37 -13.57 7.51
CA TYR A 280 31.39 -14.55 7.06
C TYR A 280 30.12 -13.84 6.61
N LEU A 281 29.71 -14.04 5.36
CA LEU A 281 28.48 -13.51 4.79
C LEU A 281 27.68 -14.67 4.21
N SER A 282 26.38 -14.69 4.46
CA SER A 282 25.47 -15.66 3.90
C SER A 282 24.29 -14.95 3.27
N PHE A 283 23.94 -15.31 2.03
CA PHE A 283 22.89 -14.64 1.26
C PHE A 283 22.03 -15.67 0.50
N PRO A 284 20.73 -15.36 0.20
CA PRO A 284 19.90 -16.22 -0.60
C PRO A 284 20.31 -16.17 -2.07
N LEU A 285 20.20 -17.30 -2.76
CA LEU A 285 20.38 -17.43 -4.21
C LEU A 285 19.04 -17.33 -4.95
N ASP A 286 17.96 -17.36 -4.21
CA ASP A 286 16.56 -17.29 -4.66
C ASP A 286 15.75 -16.35 -3.75
N ASP A 287 14.43 -16.31 -3.92
CA ASP A 287 13.52 -15.45 -3.14
C ASP A 287 13.21 -15.97 -1.71
N GLN A 288 13.96 -16.97 -1.21
CA GLN A 288 13.75 -17.51 0.13
C GLN A 288 14.25 -16.54 1.22
N ARG A 289 13.49 -16.50 2.32
CA ARG A 289 13.89 -15.72 3.50
C ARG A 289 15.09 -16.35 4.19
N LYS A 290 16.09 -15.55 4.56
CA LYS A 290 17.30 -16.03 5.20
C LYS A 290 17.74 -15.11 6.34
N THR A 291 18.26 -15.74 7.40
CA THR A 291 18.89 -15.01 8.53
C THR A 291 20.15 -14.29 8.06
N GLY A 292 20.26 -13.01 8.40
CA GLY A 292 21.45 -12.20 8.06
C GLY A 292 21.28 -10.73 8.40
N LEU A 293 22.34 -9.97 8.24
CA LEU A 293 22.31 -8.52 8.31
C LEU A 293 21.54 -7.97 7.10
N LEU A 294 20.67 -7.02 7.37
CA LEU A 294 20.02 -6.21 6.35
C LEU A 294 20.88 -4.98 6.05
N ILE A 295 20.49 -4.26 5.02
CA ILE A 295 21.23 -3.07 4.61
C ILE A 295 21.09 -2.00 5.70
N PRO A 296 22.21 -1.40 6.15
CA PRO A 296 22.16 -0.32 7.11
C PRO A 296 21.46 0.92 6.56
N GLY A 297 20.62 1.55 7.38
CA GLY A 297 20.06 2.88 7.13
C GLY A 297 20.94 3.97 7.69
N ILE A 298 21.03 5.09 7.01
CA ILE A 298 21.71 6.30 7.47
C ILE A 298 20.80 7.49 7.25
N GLY A 299 20.59 8.26 8.30
CA GLY A 299 19.81 9.49 8.28
C GLY A 299 20.47 10.59 9.10
N SER A 300 19.87 11.76 9.05
CA SER A 300 20.21 12.86 9.95
C SER A 300 18.94 13.62 10.27
N ASP A 301 18.78 13.92 11.51
CA ASP A 301 17.70 14.72 12.06
C ASP A 301 18.28 15.88 12.86
N GLU A 302 17.57 17.00 12.94
CA GLU A 302 18.07 18.22 13.54
C GLU A 302 18.36 18.07 15.05
N GLU A 303 17.52 17.35 15.77
CA GLU A 303 17.70 17.09 17.21
C GLU A 303 18.52 15.83 17.49
N SER A 304 18.13 14.73 16.87
CA SER A 304 18.71 13.41 17.13
C SER A 304 20.11 13.25 16.53
N GLY A 305 20.51 14.19 15.66
CA GLY A 305 21.78 14.18 14.96
C GLY A 305 21.88 13.11 13.88
N THR A 306 23.06 12.51 13.71
CA THR A 306 23.23 11.41 12.75
C THR A 306 22.59 10.13 13.30
N ILE A 307 21.81 9.47 12.46
CA ILE A 307 21.11 8.22 12.76
C ILE A 307 21.74 7.11 11.92
N VAL A 308 22.18 6.05 12.57
CA VAL A 308 22.68 4.84 11.91
C VAL A 308 21.95 3.63 12.46
N GLU A 309 21.28 2.90 11.57
CA GLU A 309 20.58 1.67 11.94
C GLU A 309 21.14 0.47 11.19
N VAL A 310 21.28 -0.66 11.88
CA VAL A 310 21.86 -1.89 11.35
C VAL A 310 20.92 -3.06 11.65
N PRO A 311 19.87 -3.28 10.86
CA PRO A 311 18.92 -4.33 11.13
C PRO A 311 19.52 -5.71 10.92
N TRP A 312 19.20 -6.63 11.81
CA TRP A 312 19.52 -8.05 11.69
C TRP A 312 18.23 -8.87 11.65
N TYR A 313 18.03 -9.56 10.53
CA TYR A 313 16.88 -10.41 10.31
C TYR A 313 17.16 -11.84 10.73
N TRP A 314 16.23 -12.42 11.46
CA TRP A 314 16.27 -13.79 11.94
C TRP A 314 15.11 -14.60 11.37
N ASN A 315 15.37 -15.45 10.39
CA ASN A 315 14.43 -16.44 9.88
C ASN A 315 14.36 -17.63 10.85
N ILE A 316 13.46 -17.58 11.81
CA ILE A 316 13.36 -18.58 12.87
C ILE A 316 12.76 -19.88 12.34
N ALA A 317 11.64 -19.77 11.59
CA ALA A 317 10.95 -20.88 10.94
C ALA A 317 10.11 -20.37 9.75
N PRO A 318 9.55 -21.25 8.90
CA PRO A 318 8.74 -20.81 7.76
C PRO A 318 7.57 -19.90 8.11
N ASN A 319 7.06 -19.99 9.32
CA ASN A 319 5.89 -19.25 9.81
C ASN A 319 6.22 -18.18 10.87
N GLN A 320 7.51 -17.95 11.16
CA GLN A 320 7.93 -16.95 12.15
C GLN A 320 9.31 -16.39 11.85
N ASP A 321 9.45 -15.11 12.07
CA ASP A 321 10.71 -14.40 11.93
C ASP A 321 10.82 -13.26 12.95
N ALA A 322 12.03 -12.71 13.07
CA ALA A 322 12.29 -11.53 13.87
C ALA A 322 13.31 -10.62 13.18
N THR A 323 13.21 -9.32 13.48
CA THR A 323 14.22 -8.33 13.09
C THR A 323 14.65 -7.58 14.32
N ILE A 324 15.95 -7.51 14.56
CA ILE A 324 16.55 -6.75 15.66
C ILE A 324 17.36 -5.61 15.03
N THR A 325 17.03 -4.38 15.40
CA THR A 325 17.61 -3.19 14.80
C THR A 325 18.23 -2.31 15.89
N PRO A 326 19.54 -2.43 16.15
CA PRO A 326 20.25 -1.38 16.86
C PRO A 326 20.25 -0.10 16.01
N ARG A 327 19.83 1.00 16.63
CA ARG A 327 19.76 2.33 16.03
C ARG A 327 20.56 3.31 16.91
N LEU A 328 21.62 3.85 16.35
CA LEU A 328 22.46 4.82 17.02
C LEU A 328 22.06 6.23 16.62
N TYR A 329 21.65 7.01 17.58
CA TYR A 329 21.44 8.45 17.46
C TYR A 329 22.67 9.16 18.04
N SER A 330 23.33 10.02 17.29
CA SER A 330 24.56 10.67 17.76
C SER A 330 24.33 11.59 18.95
N ASN A 331 23.12 12.13 19.12
CA ASN A 331 22.78 13.07 20.18
C ASN A 331 21.90 12.47 21.27
N ARG A 332 21.34 11.24 21.08
CA ARG A 332 20.44 10.62 22.06
C ARG A 332 20.95 9.31 22.64
N GLY A 333 21.77 8.57 21.89
CA GLY A 333 22.28 7.28 22.35
C GLY A 333 21.88 6.11 21.49
N LEU A 334 22.00 4.88 22.04
CA LEU A 334 21.73 3.63 21.35
C LEU A 334 20.33 3.10 21.69
N GLN A 335 19.44 3.09 20.70
CA GLN A 335 18.13 2.44 20.79
C GLN A 335 18.21 1.02 20.25
N MET A 336 17.51 0.09 20.88
CA MET A 336 17.28 -1.26 20.38
C MET A 336 15.82 -1.41 19.95
N ALA A 337 15.58 -1.62 18.66
CA ALA A 337 14.28 -1.98 18.15
C ALA A 337 14.21 -3.47 17.85
N GLY A 338 13.05 -4.08 18.09
CA GLY A 338 12.80 -5.49 17.82
C GLY A 338 11.41 -5.72 17.24
N GLU A 339 11.34 -6.43 16.13
CA GLU A 339 10.08 -6.90 15.53
C GLU A 339 10.07 -8.42 15.54
N TYR A 340 9.00 -9.03 16.03
CA TYR A 340 8.73 -10.45 15.91
C TYR A 340 7.41 -10.66 15.19
N ARG A 341 7.39 -11.52 14.17
CA ARG A 341 6.19 -11.88 13.40
C ARG A 341 5.96 -13.38 13.41
N TYR A 342 4.71 -13.73 13.54
CA TYR A 342 4.23 -15.11 13.47
C TYR A 342 2.97 -15.16 12.61
N ALA A 343 2.84 -16.19 11.78
CA ALA A 343 1.62 -16.47 11.04
C ALA A 343 1.45 -17.97 10.84
N ASP A 344 0.23 -18.46 11.04
CA ASP A 344 -0.23 -19.78 10.63
C ASP A 344 -1.60 -19.66 9.92
N GLU A 345 -2.23 -20.76 9.58
CA GLU A 345 -3.52 -20.78 8.87
C GLU A 345 -4.64 -20.04 9.63
N ARG A 346 -4.54 -19.93 10.95
CA ARG A 346 -5.59 -19.38 11.83
C ARG A 346 -5.14 -18.21 12.68
N SER A 347 -3.84 -17.94 12.75
CA SER A 347 -3.29 -16.92 13.64
C SER A 347 -2.27 -16.02 12.93
N SER A 348 -2.25 -14.76 13.33
CA SER A 348 -1.18 -13.84 13.01
C SER A 348 -0.79 -13.06 14.27
N ALA A 349 0.50 -12.85 14.45
CA ALA A 349 1.04 -12.03 15.54
C ALA A 349 2.15 -11.12 15.01
N LEU A 350 2.16 -9.89 15.51
CA LEU A 350 3.25 -8.95 15.38
C LEU A 350 3.51 -8.37 16.76
N VAL A 351 4.75 -8.47 17.22
CA VAL A 351 5.23 -7.80 18.42
C VAL A 351 6.37 -6.90 17.99
N TYR A 352 6.23 -5.63 18.25
CA TYR A 352 7.24 -4.63 17.95
C TYR A 352 7.56 -3.85 19.23
N GLY A 353 8.83 -3.69 19.56
CA GLY A 353 9.26 -2.92 20.72
C GLY A 353 10.52 -2.13 20.42
N GLU A 354 10.63 -0.98 21.05
CA GLU A 354 11.82 -0.11 21.05
C GLU A 354 12.20 0.21 22.49
N TYR A 355 13.49 0.29 22.74
CA TYR A 355 14.03 0.69 24.04
C TYR A 355 15.29 1.53 23.85
N LEU A 356 15.26 2.74 24.36
CA LEU A 356 16.38 3.69 24.37
C LEU A 356 16.73 3.97 25.83
N PRO A 357 17.76 3.30 26.37
CA PRO A 357 18.22 3.58 27.74
C PRO A 357 18.89 4.94 27.80
N SER A 358 18.46 5.76 28.75
CA SER A 358 19.07 7.07 29.05
C SER A 358 19.17 7.96 27.80
N ASP A 359 18.06 8.34 27.20
CA ASP A 359 18.06 9.34 26.13
C ASP A 359 18.80 10.61 26.61
N ASP A 360 19.91 10.94 25.96
CA ASP A 360 20.79 12.05 26.38
C ASP A 360 20.11 13.43 26.29
N ILE A 361 19.01 13.55 25.49
CA ILE A 361 18.22 14.78 25.37
C ILE A 361 17.06 14.79 26.36
N PHE A 362 16.29 13.69 26.40
CA PHE A 362 15.11 13.56 27.28
C PHE A 362 15.51 13.39 28.76
N GLY A 363 16.62 12.73 29.01
CA GLY A 363 17.21 12.55 30.36
C GLY A 363 16.68 11.33 31.11
N ASP A 364 15.90 10.45 30.50
CA ASP A 364 15.37 9.22 31.09
C ASP A 364 15.30 8.10 30.04
N ASP A 365 14.94 6.89 30.49
CA ASP A 365 14.70 5.73 29.62
C ASP A 365 13.41 5.93 28.81
N ARG A 366 13.44 5.54 27.54
CA ARG A 366 12.27 5.63 26.67
C ARG A 366 11.98 4.31 25.98
N ASP A 367 10.72 3.94 25.93
CA ASP A 367 10.30 2.68 25.32
C ASP A 367 8.93 2.77 24.60
N MET A 368 8.75 1.84 23.70
CA MET A 368 7.49 1.63 23.00
C MET A 368 7.24 0.14 22.82
N LEU A 369 5.98 -0.26 23.00
CA LEU A 369 5.52 -1.63 22.71
C LEU A 369 4.24 -1.62 21.87
N THR A 370 4.26 -2.38 20.78
CA THR A 370 3.07 -2.67 19.97
C THR A 370 2.89 -4.18 19.87
N VAL A 371 1.70 -4.68 20.22
CA VAL A 371 1.31 -6.07 20.03
C VAL A 371 0.04 -6.13 19.20
N ARG A 372 0.12 -6.75 18.04
CA ARG A 372 -1.05 -7.07 17.20
C ARG A 372 -1.19 -8.58 17.12
N TYR A 373 -2.33 -9.08 17.55
CA TYR A 373 -2.61 -10.50 17.52
C TYR A 373 -4.01 -10.74 16.95
N GLY A 374 -4.10 -11.65 16.00
CA GLY A 374 -5.35 -12.11 15.42
C GLY A 374 -5.40 -13.63 15.39
N ARG A 375 -6.54 -14.21 15.81
CA ARG A 375 -6.74 -15.67 15.77
C ARG A 375 -8.17 -16.04 15.47
N LEU A 376 -8.37 -16.99 14.56
CA LEU A 376 -9.59 -17.75 14.39
C LEU A 376 -9.58 -18.91 15.39
N LEU A 377 -10.25 -18.73 16.53
CA LEU A 377 -10.38 -19.77 17.56
C LEU A 377 -11.20 -20.96 17.06
N THR A 378 -12.28 -20.63 16.32
CA THR A 378 -13.07 -21.55 15.50
C THR A 378 -13.38 -20.84 14.18
N ASP A 379 -14.07 -21.50 13.24
CA ASP A 379 -14.49 -20.89 11.98
C ASP A 379 -15.46 -19.70 12.20
N ASN A 380 -16.09 -19.65 13.35
CA ASN A 380 -17.10 -18.66 13.73
C ASN A 380 -16.64 -17.71 14.85
N LEU A 381 -15.52 -17.98 15.50
CA LEU A 381 -15.03 -17.21 16.66
C LEU A 381 -13.63 -16.65 16.38
N SER A 382 -13.50 -15.35 16.36
CA SER A 382 -12.21 -14.65 16.16
C SER A 382 -11.84 -13.77 17.35
N LEU A 383 -10.58 -13.81 17.71
CA LEU A 383 -9.94 -12.93 18.69
C LEU A 383 -9.00 -11.97 17.98
N ARG A 384 -9.05 -10.67 18.34
CA ARG A 384 -8.09 -9.64 17.91
C ARG A 384 -7.64 -8.86 19.12
N VAL A 385 -6.35 -8.62 19.20
CA VAL A 385 -5.73 -7.77 20.21
C VAL A 385 -4.83 -6.78 19.49
N ASN A 386 -4.98 -5.51 19.85
CA ASN A 386 -4.12 -4.42 19.43
C ASN A 386 -3.75 -3.62 20.69
N TYR A 387 -2.57 -3.89 21.22
CA TYR A 387 -2.05 -3.25 22.40
C TYR A 387 -0.88 -2.36 22.01
N ASN A 388 -0.90 -1.13 22.44
CA ASN A 388 0.16 -0.18 22.20
C ASN A 388 0.44 0.56 23.51
N ASP A 389 1.72 0.84 23.75
CA ASP A 389 2.19 1.53 24.92
C ASP A 389 3.43 2.35 24.57
N VAL A 390 3.56 3.53 25.15
CA VAL A 390 4.76 4.38 25.01
C VAL A 390 5.11 5.00 26.34
N SER A 391 6.39 5.24 26.58
CA SER A 391 6.92 5.77 27.84
C SER A 391 6.41 7.18 28.14
N ASP A 392 6.23 8.01 27.12
CA ASP A 392 5.97 9.43 27.30
C ASP A 392 5.16 10.05 26.14
N THR A 393 4.71 11.28 26.32
CA THR A 393 3.88 12.00 25.35
C THR A 393 4.63 12.51 24.13
N GLU A 394 5.95 12.72 24.25
CA GLU A 394 6.81 13.26 23.20
C GLU A 394 7.46 12.16 22.35
N TYR A 395 7.23 10.87 22.69
CA TYR A 395 7.89 9.73 22.07
C TYR A 395 7.83 9.74 20.54
N PHE A 396 6.62 9.95 20.01
CA PHE A 396 6.41 9.93 18.56
C PHE A 396 6.94 11.19 17.86
N ASP A 397 6.94 12.29 18.57
CA ASP A 397 7.46 13.55 18.04
C ASP A 397 8.98 13.52 17.94
N ASP A 398 9.65 12.87 18.89
CA ASP A 398 11.11 12.83 19.01
C ASP A 398 11.77 11.69 18.25
N LEU A 399 11.20 10.51 18.28
CA LEU A 399 11.89 9.28 17.86
C LEU A 399 11.31 8.62 16.62
N ARG A 400 10.14 9.06 16.12
CA ARG A 400 9.51 8.47 14.95
C ARG A 400 9.13 9.49 13.89
N ASP A 401 9.57 9.17 12.68
CA ASP A 401 9.20 9.92 11.48
C ASP A 401 7.97 9.33 10.77
N ASP A 402 7.42 8.23 11.29
CA ASP A 402 6.31 7.49 10.68
C ASP A 402 4.96 8.04 11.13
N VAL A 403 4.47 9.07 10.43
CA VAL A 403 3.23 9.80 10.73
C VAL A 403 1.95 8.97 10.49
N GLY A 404 2.09 7.73 10.00
CA GLY A 404 0.94 6.94 9.51
C GLY A 404 0.27 6.00 10.51
N LEU A 405 0.87 5.69 11.66
CA LEU A 405 0.42 4.58 12.50
C LEU A 405 -0.50 4.99 13.65
N PHE A 406 -0.45 6.22 14.15
CA PHE A 406 -1.25 6.65 15.31
C PHE A 406 -1.87 8.04 15.10
N SER A 407 -3.05 8.23 15.69
CA SER A 407 -3.59 9.56 15.89
C SER A 407 -2.60 10.35 16.75
N SER A 408 -2.34 11.59 16.41
CA SER A 408 -1.46 12.48 17.19
C SER A 408 -1.96 12.78 18.61
N SER A 409 -3.05 12.20 19.05
CA SER A 409 -3.69 12.54 20.32
C SER A 409 -3.73 11.39 21.32
N TYR A 410 -3.85 10.16 20.89
CA TYR A 410 -3.88 8.99 21.80
C TYR A 410 -3.52 7.69 21.12
N VAL A 411 -3.00 6.75 21.90
CA VAL A 411 -2.60 5.41 21.51
C VAL A 411 -3.65 4.40 21.99
N PRO A 412 -4.33 3.67 21.09
CA PRO A 412 -5.38 2.75 21.46
C PRO A 412 -4.85 1.42 21.99
N ARG A 413 -5.51 0.87 23.02
CA ARG A 413 -5.39 -0.50 23.50
C ARG A 413 -6.73 -1.18 23.35
N ASP A 414 -6.82 -2.19 22.50
CA ASP A 414 -8.09 -2.81 22.11
C ASP A 414 -7.96 -4.33 22.11
N ALA A 415 -8.92 -5.01 22.74
CA ALA A 415 -9.09 -6.44 22.64
C ALA A 415 -10.53 -6.76 22.24
N ARG A 416 -10.73 -7.60 21.23
CA ARG A 416 -12.04 -7.89 20.67
C ARG A 416 -12.19 -9.38 20.38
N LEU A 417 -13.32 -9.93 20.83
CA LEU A 417 -13.77 -11.30 20.57
C LEU A 417 -15.08 -11.23 19.79
N ASP A 418 -15.11 -11.75 18.57
CA ASP A 418 -16.27 -11.75 17.69
C ASP A 418 -16.70 -13.18 17.41
N TYR A 419 -17.97 -13.50 17.72
CA TYR A 419 -18.63 -14.72 17.33
C TYR A 419 -19.70 -14.43 16.27
N SER A 420 -19.61 -15.09 15.12
CA SER A 420 -20.55 -14.97 14.01
C SER A 420 -21.28 -16.28 13.77
N HIS A 421 -22.59 -16.25 13.89
CA HIS A 421 -23.49 -17.33 13.52
C HIS A 421 -24.34 -16.89 12.31
N GLU A 422 -24.96 -17.82 11.60
CA GLU A 422 -25.84 -17.50 10.47
C GLU A 422 -26.92 -16.46 10.85
N TYR A 423 -27.49 -16.58 12.06
CA TYR A 423 -28.63 -15.79 12.53
C TYR A 423 -28.27 -14.67 13.51
N PHE A 424 -27.06 -14.65 14.06
CA PHE A 424 -26.67 -13.62 15.02
C PHE A 424 -25.15 -13.43 15.10
N ARG A 425 -24.76 -12.29 15.62
CA ARG A 425 -23.38 -11.95 15.94
C ARG A 425 -23.29 -11.48 17.38
N ILE A 426 -22.21 -11.87 18.06
CA ILE A 426 -21.86 -11.39 19.39
C ILE A 426 -20.45 -10.82 19.30
N GLY A 427 -20.27 -9.59 19.77
CA GLY A 427 -18.96 -8.96 19.92
C GLY A 427 -18.73 -8.63 21.39
N VAL A 428 -17.55 -8.95 21.90
CA VAL A 428 -17.09 -8.50 23.22
C VAL A 428 -15.83 -7.70 23.01
N ARG A 429 -15.79 -6.47 23.50
CA ARG A 429 -14.67 -5.57 23.32
C ARG A 429 -14.25 -4.96 24.66
N ALA A 430 -12.96 -4.82 24.86
CA ALA A 430 -12.38 -3.98 25.90
C ALA A 430 -11.41 -3.00 25.21
N ASN A 431 -11.57 -1.71 25.47
CA ASN A 431 -10.67 -0.71 24.93
C ASN A 431 -10.37 0.40 25.95
N GLU A 432 -9.15 0.85 25.91
CA GLU A 432 -8.63 2.01 26.62
C GLU A 432 -7.72 2.84 25.72
N TYR A 433 -7.32 4.01 26.19
CA TYR A 433 -6.50 4.95 25.44
C TYR A 433 -5.42 5.52 26.33
N GLN A 434 -4.17 5.46 25.88
CA GLN A 434 -3.10 6.26 26.45
C GLN A 434 -3.07 7.60 25.71
N VAL A 435 -3.22 8.71 26.46
CA VAL A 435 -3.15 10.06 25.89
C VAL A 435 -1.70 10.44 25.70
N ILE A 436 -1.36 10.93 24.51
CA ILE A 436 -0.02 11.36 24.13
C ILE A 436 0.03 12.81 23.67
N ASP A 437 -1.09 13.52 23.68
CA ASP A 437 -1.19 14.94 23.37
C ASP A 437 -1.37 15.71 24.68
N GLU A 438 -0.38 16.52 25.05
CA GLU A 438 -0.43 17.32 26.29
C GLU A 438 -1.64 18.24 26.37
N LEU A 439 -2.11 18.77 25.24
CA LEU A 439 -3.29 19.61 25.20
C LEU A 439 -4.58 18.84 25.55
N LEU A 440 -4.57 17.52 25.37
CA LEU A 440 -5.69 16.65 25.71
C LEU A 440 -5.58 16.05 27.11
N LEU A 441 -4.42 16.03 27.75
CA LEU A 441 -4.27 15.59 29.14
C LEU A 441 -5.21 16.34 30.10
N ASN A 442 -5.54 17.59 29.77
CA ASN A 442 -6.48 18.45 30.53
C ASN A 442 -7.86 18.58 29.87
N ARG A 443 -8.18 17.82 28.81
CA ARG A 443 -9.48 17.85 28.12
C ARG A 443 -10.15 16.48 28.22
N ALA A 444 -11.42 16.42 27.81
CA ALA A 444 -12.19 15.19 27.82
C ALA A 444 -11.59 14.15 26.87
N THR A 445 -10.86 13.17 27.42
CA THR A 445 -10.42 11.97 26.71
C THR A 445 -11.63 11.10 26.35
N PRO A 446 -11.56 10.24 25.31
CA PRO A 446 -12.61 9.26 25.08
C PRO A 446 -12.81 8.36 26.30
N TYR A 447 -14.05 7.97 26.59
CA TYR A 447 -14.33 7.00 27.64
C TYR A 447 -13.70 5.64 27.30
N GLU A 448 -13.10 5.01 28.29
CA GLU A 448 -12.74 3.61 28.23
C GLU A 448 -14.00 2.74 28.26
N ARG A 449 -13.95 1.56 27.66
CA ARG A 449 -15.08 0.62 27.61
C ARG A 449 -14.57 -0.75 28.03
N LYS A 450 -14.95 -1.19 29.22
CA LYS A 450 -14.41 -2.41 29.87
C LYS A 450 -15.45 -3.17 30.69
N PRO A 451 -16.30 -4.04 30.14
CA PRO A 451 -16.42 -4.44 28.74
C PRO A 451 -17.48 -3.67 27.94
N SER A 452 -17.41 -3.82 26.61
CA SER A 452 -18.54 -3.55 25.72
C SER A 452 -18.98 -4.83 25.05
N VAL A 453 -20.23 -5.24 25.27
CA VAL A 453 -20.82 -6.45 24.67
C VAL A 453 -21.88 -6.02 23.69
N THR A 454 -21.82 -6.51 22.46
CA THR A 454 -22.80 -6.23 21.41
C THR A 454 -23.42 -7.52 20.90
N PHE A 455 -24.70 -7.48 20.64
CA PHE A 455 -25.48 -8.56 20.04
C PHE A 455 -26.29 -8.01 18.87
N SER A 456 -26.25 -8.67 17.73
CA SER A 456 -27.10 -8.33 16.60
C SER A 456 -27.62 -9.56 15.91
N THR A 457 -28.87 -9.51 15.46
CA THR A 457 -29.48 -10.62 14.72
C THR A 457 -29.42 -10.41 13.22
N ASN A 458 -29.38 -11.53 12.49
CA ASN A 458 -29.51 -11.62 11.04
C ASN A 458 -30.56 -12.69 10.73
N LEU A 459 -31.82 -12.39 11.08
CA LEU A 459 -32.91 -13.36 10.97
C LEU A 459 -33.27 -13.62 9.51
N PRO A 460 -33.75 -14.83 9.18
CA PRO A 460 -34.35 -15.10 7.88
C PRO A 460 -35.51 -14.14 7.58
N ARG A 461 -35.80 -13.94 6.32
CA ARG A 461 -36.90 -13.08 5.89
C ARG A 461 -38.23 -13.64 6.39
N GLY A 462 -39.01 -12.77 6.95
CA GLY A 462 -40.35 -13.08 7.49
C GLY A 462 -41.46 -12.93 6.44
N PRO A 463 -42.73 -12.92 6.89
CA PRO A 463 -43.90 -12.65 6.01
C PRO A 463 -43.70 -11.30 5.27
N LEU A 464 -44.20 -11.22 4.02
CA LEU A 464 -44.02 -10.08 3.13
C LEU A 464 -42.55 -9.73 2.87
N ASP A 465 -41.67 -10.72 2.89
CA ASP A 465 -40.24 -10.57 2.73
C ASP A 465 -39.60 -9.63 3.78
N SER A 466 -40.26 -9.50 4.96
CA SER A 466 -39.86 -8.59 6.03
C SER A 466 -38.47 -8.94 6.60
N ARG A 467 -37.70 -7.92 6.90
CA ARG A 467 -36.42 -7.99 7.60
C ARG A 467 -36.64 -7.59 9.05
N MET A 468 -36.44 -8.53 9.95
CA MET A 468 -36.61 -8.30 11.38
C MET A 468 -35.27 -8.51 12.07
N GLY A 469 -35.01 -7.72 13.09
CA GLY A 469 -33.78 -7.90 13.85
C GLY A 469 -33.83 -7.21 15.21
N VAL A 470 -32.80 -7.51 15.98
CA VAL A 470 -32.55 -6.89 17.27
C VAL A 470 -31.07 -6.51 17.30
N TYR A 471 -30.81 -5.29 17.71
CA TYR A 471 -29.51 -4.87 18.17
C TYR A 471 -29.58 -4.65 19.68
N ALA A 472 -28.62 -5.16 20.44
CA ALA A 472 -28.48 -4.93 21.86
C ALA A 472 -27.03 -4.68 22.22
N SER A 473 -26.77 -3.80 23.16
CA SER A 473 -25.43 -3.57 23.70
C SER A 473 -25.47 -3.40 25.22
N TYR A 474 -24.39 -3.81 25.86
CA TYR A 474 -24.04 -3.47 27.23
C TYR A 474 -22.64 -2.92 27.23
N THR A 475 -22.44 -1.74 27.80
CA THR A 475 -21.14 -1.10 27.86
C THR A 475 -20.93 -0.48 29.22
N ASP A 476 -19.78 -0.78 29.82
CA ASP A 476 -19.26 -0.18 31.03
C ASP A 476 -18.27 0.92 30.64
N PHE A 477 -18.55 2.16 31.05
CA PHE A 477 -17.77 3.35 30.72
C PHE A 477 -17.04 3.85 31.93
N SER A 478 -15.72 4.01 31.80
CA SER A 478 -14.86 4.57 32.80
C SER A 478 -13.99 5.71 32.26
N ALA A 479 -13.73 6.71 33.08
CA ALA A 479 -12.81 7.80 32.75
C ALA A 479 -12.41 8.53 34.01
N GLU A 480 -11.13 8.86 34.12
CA GLU A 480 -10.60 9.56 35.28
C GLU A 480 -11.28 10.93 35.51
N ASN A 481 -11.75 11.19 36.74
CA ASN A 481 -12.37 12.43 37.15
C ASN A 481 -13.66 12.84 36.39
N ARG A 482 -14.39 11.89 35.84
CA ARG A 482 -15.66 12.10 35.15
C ARG A 482 -16.75 11.14 35.64
N LEU A 483 -17.99 11.40 35.24
CA LEU A 483 -19.09 10.49 35.50
C LEU A 483 -18.85 9.14 34.83
N GLU A 484 -18.98 8.05 35.58
CA GLU A 484 -18.85 6.69 35.14
C GLU A 484 -20.16 5.93 35.22
N GLY A 485 -20.24 4.79 34.61
CA GLY A 485 -21.43 3.96 34.70
C GLY A 485 -21.62 3.03 33.52
N THR A 486 -22.69 2.27 33.59
CA THR A 486 -23.04 1.29 32.53
C THR A 486 -24.22 1.77 31.70
N ARG A 487 -24.22 1.42 30.44
CA ARG A 487 -25.35 1.57 29.53
C ARG A 487 -25.78 0.23 28.96
N THR A 488 -27.08 -0.02 28.99
CA THR A 488 -27.72 -1.10 28.24
C THR A 488 -28.60 -0.51 27.16
N ALA A 489 -28.41 -0.93 25.92
CA ALA A 489 -29.20 -0.54 24.77
C ALA A 489 -29.91 -1.74 24.17
N PHE A 490 -31.15 -1.56 23.76
CA PHE A 490 -31.97 -2.57 23.12
C PHE A 490 -32.78 -1.94 21.99
N THR A 491 -32.56 -2.42 20.75
CA THR A 491 -33.16 -1.82 19.55
C THR A 491 -33.72 -2.92 18.64
N PRO A 492 -34.94 -3.42 18.85
CA PRO A 492 -35.65 -4.24 17.87
C PRO A 492 -36.14 -3.41 16.70
N TYR A 493 -36.19 -4.01 15.53
CA TYR A 493 -36.70 -3.38 14.33
C TYR A 493 -37.42 -4.37 13.39
N VAL A 494 -38.34 -3.81 12.60
CA VAL A 494 -38.99 -4.49 11.47
C VAL A 494 -39.00 -3.55 10.28
N GLU A 495 -38.55 -4.05 9.12
CA GLU A 495 -38.59 -3.40 7.83
C GLU A 495 -39.32 -4.31 6.84
N VAL A 496 -40.22 -3.75 6.06
CA VAL A 496 -40.95 -4.49 4.99
C VAL A 496 -40.57 -3.91 3.63
N PRO A 497 -39.58 -4.50 2.93
CA PRO A 497 -39.12 -3.97 1.64
C PRO A 497 -40.07 -4.39 0.52
N PHE A 498 -40.68 -3.40 -0.12
CA PHE A 498 -41.36 -3.58 -1.41
C PHE A 498 -40.41 -3.13 -2.52
N GLU A 499 -39.71 -4.08 -3.13
CA GLU A 499 -38.66 -3.79 -4.12
C GLU A 499 -38.98 -4.47 -5.46
N ASN A 500 -38.72 -3.75 -6.55
CA ASN A 500 -38.74 -4.28 -7.90
C ASN A 500 -37.72 -3.57 -8.80
N ILE A 501 -37.71 -3.91 -10.10
CA ILE A 501 -36.72 -3.37 -11.05
C ILE A 501 -36.83 -1.86 -11.30
N TRP A 502 -37.94 -1.24 -11.01
CA TRP A 502 -38.20 0.20 -11.27
C TRP A 502 -38.16 1.05 -9.99
N GLY A 503 -38.08 0.46 -8.79
CA GLY A 503 -38.02 1.22 -7.56
C GLY A 503 -38.30 0.40 -6.31
N PHE A 504 -38.37 1.11 -5.18
CA PHE A 504 -38.60 0.50 -3.88
C PHE A 504 -39.37 1.41 -2.93
N VAL A 505 -40.02 0.78 -1.96
CA VAL A 505 -40.59 1.43 -0.77
C VAL A 505 -40.31 0.55 0.43
N LYS A 506 -39.61 1.09 1.45
CA LYS A 506 -39.13 0.34 2.63
C LYS A 506 -39.62 1.02 3.91
N PRO A 507 -40.84 0.77 4.35
CA PRO A 507 -41.25 1.19 5.67
C PRO A 507 -40.52 0.38 6.74
N ARG A 508 -40.09 1.07 7.79
CA ARG A 508 -39.38 0.51 8.93
C ARG A 508 -39.90 1.10 10.22
N VAL A 509 -39.98 0.27 11.24
CA VAL A 509 -40.23 0.66 12.64
C VAL A 509 -39.13 0.09 13.51
N SER A 510 -38.58 0.91 14.37
CA SER A 510 -37.61 0.50 15.39
C SER A 510 -37.99 1.09 16.75
N LEU A 511 -37.61 0.41 17.83
CA LEU A 511 -37.80 0.88 19.19
C LEU A 511 -36.43 1.01 19.86
N HIS A 512 -36.07 2.18 20.28
CA HIS A 512 -34.79 2.48 20.91
C HIS A 512 -34.97 2.60 22.42
N HIS A 513 -34.64 1.54 23.17
CA HIS A 513 -34.63 1.58 24.64
C HIS A 513 -33.20 1.71 25.15
N ARG A 514 -32.97 2.63 26.09
CA ARG A 514 -31.71 2.84 26.79
C ARG A 514 -31.94 2.87 28.28
N SER A 515 -31.08 2.21 29.06
CA SER A 515 -31.07 2.31 30.53
C SER A 515 -29.63 2.41 31.02
N TYR A 516 -29.45 3.17 32.06
CA TYR A 516 -28.16 3.46 32.65
C TYR A 516 -28.11 3.07 34.11
N SER A 517 -26.90 2.81 34.60
CA SER A 517 -26.60 2.75 36.04
C SER A 517 -25.32 3.57 36.23
N LEU A 518 -25.45 4.72 36.90
CA LEU A 518 -24.41 5.74 37.03
C LEU A 518 -23.77 5.67 38.41
N ASP A 519 -22.45 5.77 38.46
CA ASP A 519 -21.69 5.78 39.68
C ASP A 519 -21.31 7.19 40.09
N ASN A 520 -21.32 7.47 41.40
CA ASN A 520 -20.87 8.73 41.99
C ASN A 520 -21.64 9.97 41.46
N VAL A 521 -22.94 9.85 41.21
CA VAL A 521 -23.78 10.97 40.78
C VAL A 521 -23.93 12.03 41.85
N ALA A 522 -23.99 13.28 41.42
CA ALA A 522 -24.24 14.39 42.36
C ALA A 522 -25.65 14.28 42.99
N ALA A 523 -25.79 14.78 44.21
CA ALA A 523 -27.08 14.74 44.92
C ALA A 523 -28.18 15.48 44.15
N GLY A 524 -29.28 14.77 43.85
CA GLY A 524 -30.42 15.30 43.12
C GLY A 524 -30.42 14.99 41.63
N ILE A 525 -29.41 14.25 41.11
CA ILE A 525 -29.39 13.69 39.76
C ILE A 525 -29.83 12.23 39.83
N GLU A 526 -30.62 11.75 38.85
CA GLU A 526 -31.06 10.38 38.76
C GLU A 526 -29.84 9.44 38.45
N ASP A 527 -29.67 8.39 39.25
CA ASP A 527 -28.59 7.42 39.10
C ASP A 527 -28.87 6.30 38.10
N SER A 528 -30.13 6.17 37.71
CA SER A 528 -30.62 5.08 36.84
C SER A 528 -31.57 5.57 35.74
N PRO A 529 -31.22 6.62 34.97
CA PRO A 529 -32.12 7.16 33.98
C PRO A 529 -32.38 6.13 32.86
N SER A 530 -33.60 6.18 32.33
CA SER A 530 -33.97 5.30 31.20
C SER A 530 -34.99 6.00 30.32
N PHE A 531 -34.92 5.71 29.02
CA PHE A 531 -35.88 6.22 28.05
C PHE A 531 -36.17 5.22 26.92
N THR A 532 -37.27 5.48 26.19
CA THR A 532 -37.67 4.63 25.05
C THR A 532 -38.27 5.49 23.94
N VAL A 533 -37.62 5.50 22.77
CA VAL A 533 -38.06 6.26 21.60
C VAL A 533 -38.44 5.31 20.47
N PRO A 534 -39.71 5.30 20.02
CA PRO A 534 -40.08 4.62 18.77
C PRO A 534 -39.67 5.47 17.57
N ILE A 535 -39.06 4.86 16.56
CA ILE A 535 -38.75 5.53 15.30
C ILE A 535 -39.50 4.85 14.17
N PHE A 536 -40.15 5.65 13.36
CA PHE A 536 -40.77 5.22 12.10
C PHE A 536 -40.08 5.88 10.93
N SER A 537 -39.71 5.08 9.92
CA SER A 537 -39.11 5.61 8.69
C SER A 537 -39.68 4.95 7.44
N VAL A 538 -39.68 5.70 6.34
CA VAL A 538 -40.02 5.21 5.00
C VAL A 538 -38.97 5.68 4.02
N ASP A 539 -38.32 4.74 3.40
CA ASP A 539 -37.35 4.98 2.32
C ASP A 539 -37.97 4.57 0.99
N ALA A 540 -38.09 5.50 0.04
CA ALA A 540 -38.69 5.25 -1.24
C ALA A 540 -37.87 5.85 -2.38
N GLY A 541 -37.73 5.12 -3.46
CA GLY A 541 -36.98 5.56 -4.62
C GLY A 541 -37.44 4.91 -5.92
N VAL A 542 -37.16 5.59 -7.02
CA VAL A 542 -37.50 5.14 -8.38
C VAL A 542 -36.22 5.10 -9.20
N TYR A 543 -36.09 4.08 -10.05
CA TYR A 543 -34.99 3.92 -10.99
C TYR A 543 -35.49 4.23 -12.41
N LEU A 544 -35.01 5.32 -12.98
CA LEU A 544 -35.23 5.69 -14.36
C LEU A 544 -33.93 5.44 -15.14
N GLU A 545 -34.03 4.74 -16.25
CA GLU A 545 -32.88 4.33 -17.05
C GLU A 545 -33.05 4.69 -18.53
N LYS A 546 -31.96 5.10 -19.15
CA LYS A 546 -31.88 5.39 -20.56
C LYS A 546 -30.51 5.04 -21.12
N ASN A 547 -30.50 4.29 -22.25
CA ASN A 547 -29.28 4.17 -23.03
C ASN A 547 -28.94 5.52 -23.66
N SER A 548 -27.68 5.93 -23.51
CA SER A 548 -27.17 7.22 -23.95
C SER A 548 -25.73 7.05 -24.44
N SER A 549 -25.13 8.12 -24.94
CA SER A 549 -23.69 8.16 -25.23
C SER A 549 -23.06 9.32 -24.51
N TRP A 550 -21.88 9.09 -23.96
CA TRP A 550 -21.06 10.09 -23.26
C TRP A 550 -19.62 10.00 -23.71
N LEU A 551 -19.06 11.12 -24.20
CA LEU A 551 -17.72 11.18 -24.77
C LEU A 551 -17.43 10.12 -25.85
N GLY A 552 -18.47 9.74 -26.64
CA GLY A 552 -18.36 8.75 -27.71
C GLY A 552 -18.48 7.29 -27.27
N GLU A 553 -18.76 7.04 -25.99
CA GLU A 553 -18.99 5.70 -25.43
C GLU A 553 -20.47 5.47 -25.12
N ASP A 554 -20.93 4.24 -25.29
CA ASP A 554 -22.28 3.83 -24.96
C ASP A 554 -22.40 3.63 -23.44
N VAL A 555 -23.30 4.36 -22.81
CA VAL A 555 -23.53 4.33 -21.37
C VAL A 555 -25.00 4.12 -21.04
N LEU A 556 -25.25 3.47 -19.93
CA LEU A 556 -26.56 3.49 -19.25
C LEU A 556 -26.59 4.73 -18.34
N HIS A 557 -27.47 5.65 -18.66
CA HIS A 557 -27.74 6.81 -17.82
C HIS A 557 -28.91 6.49 -16.89
N THR A 558 -28.67 6.51 -15.57
CA THR A 558 -29.71 6.36 -14.56
C THR A 558 -30.07 7.69 -13.94
N LEU A 559 -31.33 7.85 -13.54
CA LEU A 559 -31.82 8.94 -12.71
C LEU A 559 -32.65 8.34 -11.58
N GLU A 560 -32.21 8.60 -10.34
CA GLU A 560 -32.66 7.91 -9.13
C GLU A 560 -33.18 8.92 -8.12
N PRO A 561 -34.41 9.45 -8.27
CA PRO A 561 -35.03 10.23 -7.23
C PRO A 561 -35.36 9.35 -6.03
N ARG A 562 -35.06 9.85 -4.80
CA ARG A 562 -35.26 9.18 -3.54
C ARG A 562 -35.88 10.15 -2.53
N VAL A 563 -36.82 9.66 -1.79
CA VAL A 563 -37.48 10.37 -0.67
C VAL A 563 -37.34 9.49 0.56
N TYR A 564 -36.87 10.08 1.65
CA TYR A 564 -36.74 9.42 2.93
C TYR A 564 -37.44 10.23 3.99
N TYR A 565 -38.44 9.64 4.64
CA TYR A 565 -39.14 10.23 5.76
C TYR A 565 -38.74 9.52 7.05
N VAL A 566 -38.52 10.27 8.12
CA VAL A 566 -38.26 9.72 9.45
C VAL A 566 -38.96 10.56 10.51
N TYR A 567 -39.56 9.85 11.45
CA TYR A 567 -40.23 10.40 12.61
C TYR A 567 -39.79 9.70 13.89
N ALA A 568 -39.36 10.47 14.88
CA ALA A 568 -39.08 10.08 16.23
C ALA A 568 -39.67 11.15 17.16
N PRO A 569 -40.55 10.79 18.12
CA PRO A 569 -41.07 11.76 19.07
C PRO A 569 -39.97 12.29 19.99
N GLU A 570 -40.20 13.47 20.52
CA GLU A 570 -39.39 14.02 21.61
C GLU A 570 -39.57 13.16 22.87
N GLU A 571 -38.45 12.92 23.55
CA GLU A 571 -38.37 12.26 24.86
C GLU A 571 -37.31 12.94 25.68
N ASP A 572 -37.62 13.30 26.93
CA ASP A 572 -36.68 13.97 27.82
C ASP A 572 -35.49 13.07 28.15
N GLN A 573 -34.31 13.52 27.78
CA GLN A 573 -33.03 12.86 27.96
C GLN A 573 -32.05 13.75 28.73
N SER A 574 -32.53 14.74 29.46
CA SER A 574 -31.69 15.73 30.19
C SER A 574 -30.81 15.10 31.25
N ASP A 575 -31.27 14.04 31.91
CA ASP A 575 -30.55 13.31 32.97
C ASP A 575 -29.62 12.22 32.40
N VAL A 576 -29.64 11.98 31.08
CA VAL A 576 -28.80 10.96 30.44
C VAL A 576 -27.39 11.50 30.19
N PRO A 577 -26.34 10.77 30.59
CA PRO A 577 -24.95 11.17 30.34
C PRO A 577 -24.57 11.12 28.83
N ILE A 578 -23.49 11.78 28.48
CA ILE A 578 -22.88 11.70 27.17
C ILE A 578 -21.53 10.95 27.28
N PHE A 579 -21.58 9.65 27.03
CA PHE A 579 -20.37 8.79 27.02
C PHE A 579 -19.73 8.72 25.64
N ASP A 580 -20.51 8.45 24.58
CA ASP A 580 -19.99 8.20 23.25
C ASP A 580 -20.77 8.91 22.11
N THR A 581 -21.69 9.77 22.45
CA THR A 581 -22.52 10.47 21.46
C THR A 581 -21.87 11.75 20.96
N ALA A 582 -21.91 11.92 19.66
CA ALA A 582 -21.46 13.11 18.95
C ALA A 582 -22.44 13.49 17.84
N PRO A 583 -22.54 14.77 17.44
CA PRO A 583 -23.35 15.17 16.30
C PRO A 583 -22.95 14.43 15.02
N LEU A 584 -23.92 14.10 14.19
CA LEU A 584 -23.65 13.53 12.87
C LEU A 584 -22.97 14.57 11.98
N ASN A 585 -21.76 14.28 11.56
CA ASN A 585 -21.08 15.08 10.55
C ASN A 585 -21.45 14.58 9.16
N PHE A 586 -21.92 15.48 8.30
CA PHE A 586 -22.20 15.17 6.89
C PHE A 586 -20.89 15.16 6.09
N ASN A 587 -20.11 14.10 6.25
CA ASN A 587 -18.85 13.90 5.52
C ASN A 587 -19.01 13.10 4.22
N ASN A 588 -20.22 12.62 3.92
CA ASN A 588 -20.62 12.00 2.66
C ASN A 588 -22.12 12.17 2.42
N PHE A 589 -22.52 12.06 1.15
CA PHE A 589 -23.90 12.28 0.72
C PHE A 589 -24.93 11.35 1.38
N ASN A 590 -24.58 10.08 1.61
CA ASN A 590 -25.56 9.11 2.14
C ASN A 590 -25.97 9.38 3.60
N ASN A 591 -25.27 10.22 4.32
CA ASN A 591 -25.60 10.56 5.70
C ASN A 591 -26.95 11.30 5.85
N ILE A 592 -27.50 11.85 4.73
CA ILE A 592 -28.84 12.47 4.76
C ILE A 592 -30.01 11.47 4.93
N TYR A 593 -29.76 10.16 4.73
CA TYR A 593 -30.77 9.09 4.83
C TYR A 593 -30.62 8.27 6.10
N ARG A 594 -30.23 8.88 7.22
CA ARG A 594 -30.08 8.19 8.50
C ARG A 594 -31.25 8.44 9.43
N GLU A 595 -31.58 7.44 10.27
CA GLU A 595 -32.62 7.57 11.30
C GLU A 595 -32.18 8.48 12.44
N SER A 596 -30.87 8.50 12.76
CA SER A 596 -30.33 9.30 13.85
C SER A 596 -29.41 10.39 13.32
N ARG A 597 -29.53 11.59 13.89
CA ARG A 597 -28.63 12.72 13.69
C ARG A 597 -27.41 12.72 14.62
N PHE A 598 -27.26 11.63 15.38
CA PHE A 598 -26.09 11.41 16.24
C PHE A 598 -25.32 10.16 15.87
N TYR A 599 -24.03 10.19 16.13
CA TYR A 599 -23.20 9.00 16.33
C TYR A 599 -23.27 8.58 17.78
N GLY A 600 -22.98 7.30 18.08
CA GLY A 600 -23.08 6.77 19.44
C GLY A 600 -24.51 6.34 19.79
N GLU A 601 -24.74 6.07 21.05
CA GLU A 601 -26.00 5.48 21.51
C GLU A 601 -26.64 6.19 22.70
N ASP A 602 -26.01 7.27 23.24
CA ASP A 602 -26.56 7.95 24.44
C ASP A 602 -27.74 8.85 24.13
N ARG A 603 -27.81 9.36 22.91
CA ARG A 603 -28.90 10.20 22.47
C ARG A 603 -29.65 9.57 21.30
N VAL A 604 -30.97 9.64 21.37
CA VAL A 604 -31.87 9.41 20.24
C VAL A 604 -32.58 10.75 20.00
N GLY A 605 -32.23 11.41 18.91
CA GLY A 605 -32.83 12.72 18.60
C GLY A 605 -34.30 12.60 18.21
N ASP A 606 -35.09 13.53 18.70
CA ASP A 606 -36.38 13.84 18.11
C ASP A 606 -36.21 14.20 16.65
N THR A 607 -37.11 13.73 15.82
CA THR A 607 -36.96 13.90 14.37
C THR A 607 -38.33 13.85 13.71
N ASN A 608 -38.67 14.90 12.95
CA ASN A 608 -39.77 14.88 12.00
C ASN A 608 -39.27 15.56 10.73
N GLN A 609 -38.77 14.72 9.77
CA GLN A 609 -38.13 15.29 8.60
C GLN A 609 -38.36 14.45 7.34
N VAL A 610 -38.31 15.13 6.20
CA VAL A 610 -38.28 14.53 4.86
C VAL A 610 -36.97 14.88 4.18
N THR A 611 -36.30 13.88 3.65
CA THR A 611 -35.10 14.06 2.83
C THR A 611 -35.44 13.82 1.37
N PHE A 612 -35.10 14.78 0.53
CA PHE A 612 -35.18 14.63 -0.92
C PHE A 612 -33.79 14.48 -1.49
N GLY A 613 -33.60 13.49 -2.33
CA GLY A 613 -32.35 13.29 -3.02
C GLY A 613 -32.54 12.86 -4.47
N LEU A 614 -31.58 13.22 -5.28
CA LEU A 614 -31.50 12.85 -6.68
C LEU A 614 -30.09 12.37 -6.99
N THR A 615 -29.97 11.13 -7.46
CA THR A 615 -28.69 10.60 -7.95
C THR A 615 -28.82 10.34 -9.45
N SER A 616 -27.80 10.71 -10.20
CA SER A 616 -27.65 10.41 -11.62
C SER A 616 -26.33 9.70 -11.85
N ARG A 617 -26.33 8.59 -12.60
CA ARG A 617 -25.14 7.81 -12.92
C ARG A 617 -24.99 7.59 -14.40
N LEU A 618 -23.75 7.55 -14.84
CA LEU A 618 -23.37 7.08 -16.15
C LEU A 618 -22.56 5.80 -15.98
N ILE A 619 -23.10 4.68 -16.43
CA ILE A 619 -22.53 3.35 -16.29
C ILE A 619 -22.12 2.88 -17.67
N ASP A 620 -20.89 2.44 -17.83
CA ASP A 620 -20.37 1.90 -19.09
C ASP A 620 -21.11 0.59 -19.43
N ASN A 621 -21.72 0.52 -20.60
CA ASN A 621 -22.49 -0.66 -21.02
C ASN A 621 -21.65 -1.91 -21.27
N GLN A 622 -20.33 -1.78 -21.47
CA GLN A 622 -19.45 -2.91 -21.75
C GLN A 622 -18.80 -3.48 -20.48
N SER A 623 -18.28 -2.60 -19.59
CA SER A 623 -17.59 -3.01 -18.39
C SER A 623 -18.48 -3.05 -17.13
N GLY A 624 -19.59 -2.33 -17.13
CA GLY A 624 -20.43 -2.12 -15.94
C GLY A 624 -19.85 -1.08 -14.95
N ASP A 625 -18.76 -0.43 -15.30
CA ASP A 625 -18.11 0.55 -14.44
C ASP A 625 -18.90 1.86 -14.38
N GLU A 626 -19.03 2.43 -13.19
CA GLU A 626 -19.62 3.75 -13.02
C GLU A 626 -18.62 4.84 -13.45
N ARG A 627 -18.95 5.60 -14.50
CA ARG A 627 -18.10 6.66 -15.06
C ARG A 627 -18.29 8.00 -14.38
N LEU A 628 -19.53 8.29 -14.02
CA LEU A 628 -19.92 9.51 -13.33
C LEU A 628 -21.06 9.20 -12.39
N ARG A 629 -20.98 9.72 -11.17
CA ARG A 629 -22.09 9.87 -10.24
C ARG A 629 -22.20 11.32 -9.85
N PHE A 630 -23.40 11.84 -9.95
CA PHE A 630 -23.80 13.11 -9.38
C PHE A 630 -24.94 12.88 -8.42
N SER A 631 -24.84 13.41 -7.20
CA SER A 631 -25.92 13.34 -6.21
C SER A 631 -26.16 14.72 -5.62
N VAL A 632 -27.42 15.08 -5.43
CA VAL A 632 -27.83 16.30 -4.74
C VAL A 632 -29.01 15.98 -3.82
N GLY A 633 -29.05 16.55 -2.64
CA GLY A 633 -30.14 16.31 -1.70
C GLY A 633 -30.15 17.29 -0.55
N GLN A 634 -31.32 17.34 0.09
CA GLN A 634 -31.59 18.26 1.18
C GLN A 634 -32.56 17.60 2.17
N ILE A 635 -32.32 17.85 3.45
CA ILE A 635 -33.24 17.50 4.52
C ILE A 635 -34.18 18.69 4.73
N TYR A 636 -35.47 18.41 4.85
CA TYR A 636 -36.49 19.40 5.26
C TYR A 636 -37.06 18.98 6.60
N ILE A 637 -36.84 19.80 7.63
CA ILE A 637 -37.27 19.59 9.02
C ILE A 637 -38.67 20.17 9.19
N LEU A 638 -39.63 19.33 9.62
CA LEU A 638 -41.05 19.70 9.71
C LEU A 638 -41.42 20.33 11.06
N ASP A 639 -40.74 19.89 12.13
CA ASP A 639 -40.94 20.41 13.50
C ASP A 639 -39.58 20.75 14.10
N ASP A 640 -39.54 21.75 14.99
CA ASP A 640 -38.33 22.12 15.69
C ASP A 640 -37.76 20.95 16.49
N LEU A 641 -36.41 20.78 16.49
CA LEU A 641 -35.73 19.67 17.13
C LEU A 641 -35.11 20.15 18.43
N GLU A 642 -35.55 19.58 19.55
CA GLU A 642 -35.19 20.03 20.90
C GLU A 642 -34.06 19.15 21.52
N GLN A 643 -34.02 17.86 21.19
CA GLN A 643 -33.04 16.94 21.77
C GLN A 643 -31.65 17.09 21.10
N ASN A 644 -30.80 17.92 21.67
CA ASN A 644 -29.43 18.18 21.21
C ASN A 644 -28.38 17.79 22.26
N ILE A 645 -27.11 17.69 21.85
CA ILE A 645 -26.00 17.46 22.78
C ILE A 645 -25.86 18.62 23.76
N ASN A 646 -26.09 19.86 23.26
CA ASN A 646 -26.20 21.04 24.12
C ASN A 646 -27.69 21.30 24.37
N ALA A 647 -28.14 21.07 25.57
CA ALA A 647 -29.56 21.15 25.96
C ALA A 647 -30.26 22.50 25.67
N ASN A 648 -29.51 23.53 25.33
CA ASN A 648 -30.05 24.87 25.03
C ASN A 648 -30.07 25.20 23.52
N GLN A 649 -29.73 24.24 22.66
CA GLN A 649 -29.68 24.45 21.23
C GLN A 649 -30.90 23.77 20.57
N VAL A 650 -31.83 24.56 20.07
CA VAL A 650 -32.94 24.10 19.23
C VAL A 650 -32.54 24.24 17.78
N ILE A 651 -32.81 23.22 16.97
CA ILE A 651 -32.72 23.32 15.53
C ILE A 651 -34.09 23.65 14.99
N GLU A 652 -34.23 24.83 14.40
CA GLU A 652 -35.52 25.33 13.89
C GLU A 652 -36.02 24.50 12.69
N SER A 653 -37.33 24.39 12.56
CA SER A 653 -37.97 23.76 11.39
C SER A 653 -37.69 24.56 10.14
N GLY A 654 -37.50 23.85 9.02
CA GLY A 654 -37.16 24.47 7.75
C GLY A 654 -36.32 23.60 6.85
N ALA A 655 -35.78 24.19 5.82
CA ALA A 655 -34.83 23.51 4.95
C ALA A 655 -33.46 23.46 5.63
N GLY A 656 -32.92 22.27 5.82
CA GLY A 656 -31.54 22.08 6.27
C GLY A 656 -30.50 22.28 5.19
N ASP A 657 -29.29 21.87 5.43
CA ASP A 657 -28.18 22.07 4.52
C ASP A 657 -28.38 21.34 3.18
N LEU A 658 -27.96 21.99 2.09
CA LEU A 658 -27.89 21.39 0.78
C LEU A 658 -26.59 20.60 0.62
N LEU A 659 -26.71 19.33 0.28
CA LEU A 659 -25.55 18.48 0.01
C LEU A 659 -25.46 18.15 -1.47
N ALA A 660 -24.24 18.20 -2.01
CA ALA A 660 -23.98 17.74 -3.37
C ALA A 660 -22.67 16.92 -3.42
N GLU A 661 -22.69 15.88 -4.24
CA GLU A 661 -21.54 15.01 -4.45
C GLU A 661 -21.34 14.74 -5.95
N ILE A 662 -20.08 14.79 -6.40
CA ILE A 662 -19.68 14.33 -7.73
C ILE A 662 -18.56 13.31 -7.56
N ARG A 663 -18.68 12.18 -8.26
CA ARG A 663 -17.63 11.18 -8.36
C ARG A 663 -17.45 10.78 -9.81
N THR A 664 -16.22 10.77 -10.29
CA THR A 664 -15.89 10.29 -11.62
C THR A 664 -14.78 9.25 -11.56
N GLU A 665 -14.89 8.25 -12.42
CA GLU A 665 -13.82 7.30 -12.69
C GLU A 665 -13.68 7.14 -14.20
N SER A 666 -12.60 7.70 -14.77
CA SER A 666 -12.34 7.54 -16.19
C SER A 666 -11.67 6.21 -16.50
N LYS A 667 -11.84 5.68 -17.74
CA LYS A 667 -11.14 4.47 -18.18
C LYS A 667 -9.64 4.62 -17.98
N GLY A 668 -9.15 4.21 -16.84
CA GLY A 668 -7.76 3.85 -16.61
C GLY A 668 -6.84 4.85 -15.95
N ALA A 669 -7.21 6.13 -15.67
CA ALA A 669 -6.24 7.04 -15.11
C ALA A 669 -6.77 8.08 -14.11
N TRP A 670 -7.95 8.65 -14.34
CA TRP A 670 -8.40 9.83 -13.63
C TRP A 670 -9.54 9.51 -12.66
N THR A 671 -9.43 9.99 -11.44
CA THR A 671 -10.47 9.94 -10.43
C THR A 671 -10.75 11.35 -9.92
N THR A 672 -12.02 11.69 -9.74
CA THR A 672 -12.42 12.94 -9.11
C THR A 672 -13.50 12.65 -8.09
N TYR A 673 -13.36 13.26 -6.93
CA TYR A 673 -14.37 13.28 -5.91
C TYR A 673 -14.56 14.72 -5.44
N ALA A 674 -15.79 15.21 -5.45
CA ALA A 674 -16.16 16.49 -4.87
C ALA A 674 -17.40 16.31 -4.00
N PHE A 675 -17.38 16.91 -2.83
CA PHE A 675 -18.49 16.94 -1.90
C PHE A 675 -18.60 18.34 -1.31
N VAL A 676 -19.81 18.85 -1.17
CA VAL A 676 -20.10 20.12 -0.51
C VAL A 676 -21.34 20.01 0.34
N GLN A 677 -21.29 20.60 1.52
CA GLN A 677 -22.40 20.88 2.42
C GLN A 677 -22.52 22.39 2.55
N TYR A 678 -23.66 22.93 2.12
CA TYR A 678 -23.94 24.36 2.10
C TYR A 678 -25.11 24.67 2.99
N ASP A 679 -24.87 25.51 4.00
CA ASP A 679 -25.87 26.11 4.84
C ASP A 679 -26.44 27.35 4.14
N HIS A 680 -27.72 27.32 3.81
CA HIS A 680 -28.37 28.43 3.09
C HIS A 680 -28.78 29.54 4.01
N ASP A 681 -29.01 29.29 5.31
CA ASP A 681 -29.46 30.28 6.30
C ASP A 681 -28.30 31.21 6.66
N GLU A 682 -27.13 30.63 6.95
CA GLU A 682 -25.90 31.38 7.22
C GLU A 682 -25.17 31.76 5.92
N SER A 683 -25.60 31.23 4.76
CA SER A 683 -24.98 31.45 3.46
C SER A 683 -23.49 31.05 3.42
N GLU A 684 -23.15 29.96 4.07
CA GLU A 684 -21.76 29.48 4.18
C GLU A 684 -21.60 28.01 3.84
N ILE A 685 -20.37 27.63 3.48
CA ILE A 685 -19.98 26.22 3.30
C ILE A 685 -19.55 25.68 4.67
N ARG A 686 -20.22 24.62 5.14
CA ARG A 686 -19.86 23.93 6.39
C ARG A 686 -18.82 22.83 6.16
N ASN A 687 -18.94 22.12 5.03
CA ASN A 687 -17.99 21.09 4.63
C ASN A 687 -17.74 21.17 3.13
N ALA A 688 -16.48 21.06 2.73
CA ALA A 688 -16.11 20.83 1.35
C ALA A 688 -14.95 19.85 1.28
N ARG A 689 -15.03 18.93 0.34
CA ARG A 689 -13.95 18.00 0.01
C ARG A 689 -13.81 17.92 -1.49
N LEU A 690 -12.61 18.15 -1.97
CA LEU A 690 -12.26 17.93 -3.36
C LEU A 690 -11.04 17.02 -3.41
N SER A 691 -11.10 15.96 -4.20
CA SER A 691 -9.96 15.09 -4.46
C SER A 691 -9.88 14.83 -5.95
N PHE A 692 -8.69 14.98 -6.49
CA PHE A 692 -8.38 14.71 -7.87
C PHE A 692 -7.17 13.79 -7.93
N GLY A 693 -7.32 12.64 -8.59
CA GLY A 693 -6.30 11.62 -8.70
C GLY A 693 -5.97 11.30 -10.16
N TYR A 694 -4.70 11.05 -10.43
CA TYR A 694 -4.20 10.50 -11.68
C TYR A 694 -3.34 9.28 -11.37
N GLU A 695 -3.77 8.11 -11.80
CA GLU A 695 -3.07 6.83 -11.61
C GLU A 695 -3.38 5.92 -12.81
N PRO A 696 -2.55 5.98 -13.87
CA PRO A 696 -2.75 5.17 -15.06
C PRO A 696 -2.47 3.70 -14.79
N LYS A 697 -3.33 2.80 -15.30
CA LYS A 697 -3.21 1.33 -15.09
C LYS A 697 -2.00 0.71 -15.80
N ASP A 698 -1.42 1.39 -16.75
CA ASP A 698 -0.28 0.95 -17.56
C ASP A 698 1.09 1.36 -17.01
N ASP A 699 1.13 2.30 -16.06
CA ASP A 699 2.37 2.73 -15.39
C ASP A 699 2.09 3.12 -13.93
N ASP A 700 2.25 2.18 -13.02
CA ASP A 700 2.05 2.32 -11.58
C ASP A 700 3.03 3.29 -10.88
N ARG A 701 4.09 3.71 -11.60
CA ARG A 701 5.04 4.71 -11.13
C ARG A 701 4.50 6.14 -11.25
N LYS A 702 3.41 6.32 -11.99
CA LYS A 702 2.76 7.62 -12.15
C LYS A 702 1.55 7.72 -11.23
N ARG A 703 1.68 8.52 -10.20
CA ARG A 703 0.58 8.82 -9.30
C ARG A 703 0.63 10.29 -8.92
N VAL A 704 -0.47 10.97 -9.04
CA VAL A 704 -0.66 12.33 -8.53
C VAL A 704 -2.01 12.40 -7.87
N GLN A 705 -2.06 12.87 -6.64
CA GLN A 705 -3.29 13.09 -5.89
C GLN A 705 -3.25 14.50 -5.29
N VAL A 706 -4.28 15.28 -5.56
CA VAL A 706 -4.50 16.59 -4.96
C VAL A 706 -5.79 16.52 -4.18
N GLY A 707 -5.76 16.93 -2.92
CA GLY A 707 -6.90 16.97 -2.04
C GLY A 707 -7.09 18.36 -1.45
N TYR A 708 -8.33 18.79 -1.35
CA TYR A 708 -8.74 19.96 -0.59
C TYR A 708 -9.78 19.51 0.43
N TYR A 709 -9.63 19.94 1.64
CA TYR A 709 -10.54 19.65 2.74
C TYR A 709 -10.85 20.93 3.51
N TYR A 710 -12.13 21.22 3.64
CA TYR A 710 -12.64 22.29 4.48
C TYR A 710 -13.74 21.74 5.43
N SER A 711 -13.69 22.11 6.69
CA SER A 711 -14.71 21.75 7.66
C SER A 711 -14.80 22.82 8.74
N LEU A 712 -16.00 23.32 8.97
CA LEU A 712 -16.30 24.32 9.99
C LEU A 712 -16.91 23.63 11.21
N PHE A 713 -16.28 23.77 12.35
CA PHE A 713 -16.77 23.31 13.65
C PHE A 713 -16.96 24.50 14.61
N GLY A 714 -18.20 24.94 14.76
CA GLY A 714 -18.49 26.19 15.48
C GLY A 714 -17.74 27.35 14.83
N ASN A 715 -16.89 28.01 15.59
CA ASN A 715 -16.11 29.16 15.10
C ASN A 715 -14.69 28.77 14.62
N ARG A 716 -14.38 27.48 14.46
CA ARG A 716 -13.06 27.01 14.00
C ARG A 716 -13.18 26.31 12.68
N ALA A 717 -12.41 26.75 11.73
CA ALA A 717 -12.29 26.08 10.44
C ALA A 717 -11.04 25.18 10.40
N VAL A 718 -11.15 24.05 9.75
CA VAL A 718 -10.02 23.28 9.25
C VAL A 718 -10.03 23.48 7.75
N ASP A 719 -8.98 24.09 7.20
CA ASP A 719 -8.86 24.41 5.78
C ASP A 719 -7.49 23.94 5.30
N GLN A 720 -7.46 22.82 4.54
CA GLN A 720 -6.23 22.14 4.20
C GLN A 720 -6.16 21.76 2.74
N LEU A 721 -4.96 21.90 2.17
CA LEU A 721 -4.59 21.39 0.86
C LEU A 721 -3.59 20.24 1.03
N THR A 722 -3.79 19.14 0.29
CA THR A 722 -2.87 18.02 0.26
C THR A 722 -2.42 17.75 -1.17
N LEU A 723 -1.13 17.45 -1.33
CA LEU A 723 -0.55 16.97 -2.58
C LEU A 723 0.23 15.70 -2.27
N SER A 724 0.00 14.65 -3.03
CA SER A 724 0.86 13.47 -3.06
C SER A 724 1.18 13.15 -4.51
N ALA A 725 2.45 13.04 -4.85
CA ALA A 725 2.88 12.80 -6.20
C ALA A 725 4.05 11.83 -6.24
N THR A 726 3.97 10.87 -7.15
CA THR A 726 5.07 10.01 -7.55
C THR A 726 5.16 10.06 -9.06
N TRP A 727 6.35 10.35 -9.61
CA TRP A 727 6.50 10.54 -11.04
C TRP A 727 7.85 10.08 -11.56
N PRO A 728 7.90 9.22 -12.58
CA PRO A 728 9.14 8.85 -13.24
C PRO A 728 9.66 10.03 -14.12
N LEU A 729 10.87 10.45 -13.86
CA LEU A 729 11.59 11.43 -14.70
C LEU A 729 12.23 10.74 -15.90
N SER A 730 12.61 9.48 -15.74
CA SER A 730 13.11 8.58 -16.77
C SER A 730 12.85 7.14 -16.34
N ASP A 731 13.33 6.18 -17.11
CA ASP A 731 13.24 4.76 -16.76
C ASP A 731 13.89 4.43 -15.42
N ARG A 732 14.93 5.18 -15.03
CA ARG A 732 15.73 4.94 -13.82
C ARG A 732 15.47 5.94 -12.70
N TRP A 733 14.97 7.13 -13.00
CA TRP A 733 14.76 8.19 -12.03
C TRP A 733 13.28 8.40 -11.74
N GLN A 734 12.94 8.45 -10.47
CA GLN A 734 11.60 8.75 -9.98
C GLN A 734 11.69 9.81 -8.88
N ILE A 735 10.74 10.73 -8.89
CA ILE A 735 10.56 11.70 -7.81
C ILE A 735 9.27 11.42 -7.09
N PHE A 736 9.24 11.76 -5.82
CA PHE A 736 8.01 11.78 -5.02
C PHE A 736 7.98 13.04 -4.15
N ALA A 737 6.77 13.50 -3.93
CA ALA A 737 6.48 14.68 -3.13
C ALA A 737 5.17 14.48 -2.38
N ASP A 738 5.16 14.81 -1.10
CA ASP A 738 3.96 14.92 -0.28
C ASP A 738 3.96 16.28 0.40
N GLU A 739 2.81 16.93 0.39
CA GLU A 739 2.61 18.23 1.01
C GLU A 739 1.26 18.26 1.72
N ARG A 740 1.24 18.76 2.94
CA ARG A 740 0.03 19.11 3.67
C ARG A 740 0.14 20.54 4.15
N TYR A 741 -0.69 21.40 3.61
CA TYR A 741 -0.68 22.83 3.86
C TYR A 741 -1.96 23.26 4.55
N SER A 742 -1.85 23.94 5.67
CA SER A 742 -2.98 24.62 6.33
C SER A 742 -3.18 25.99 5.67
N ILE A 743 -4.34 26.19 5.05
CA ILE A 743 -4.70 27.48 4.44
C ILE A 743 -5.09 28.46 5.54
N GLU A 744 -5.78 27.98 6.59
CA GLU A 744 -6.17 28.78 7.76
C GLU A 744 -4.97 29.42 8.45
N ASP A 745 -3.95 28.60 8.74
CA ASP A 745 -2.73 29.07 9.42
C ASP A 745 -1.71 29.66 8.44
N SER A 746 -1.93 29.48 7.12
CA SER A 746 -0.99 29.85 6.05
C SER A 746 0.39 29.17 6.18
N GLU A 747 0.39 27.90 6.64
CA GLU A 747 1.61 27.17 6.98
C GLU A 747 1.62 25.74 6.43
N SER A 748 2.83 25.25 6.10
CA SER A 748 3.02 23.82 5.79
C SER A 748 3.07 23.03 7.10
N LEU A 749 2.21 22.02 7.18
CA LEU A 749 2.16 21.08 8.30
C LEU A 749 3.10 19.90 8.10
N TYR A 750 3.33 19.52 6.84
CA TYR A 750 4.20 18.43 6.46
C TYR A 750 4.62 18.57 5.00
N THR A 751 5.91 18.56 4.76
CA THR A 751 6.51 18.52 3.43
C THR A 751 7.47 17.36 3.35
N ARG A 752 7.36 16.52 2.32
CA ARG A 752 8.33 15.48 2.00
C ARG A 752 8.67 15.53 0.53
N LEU A 753 9.94 15.58 0.23
CA LEU A 753 10.46 15.55 -1.14
C LEU A 753 11.51 14.47 -1.26
N GLY A 754 11.46 13.69 -2.31
CA GLY A 754 12.44 12.64 -2.49
C GLY A 754 12.71 12.34 -3.96
N VAL A 755 13.88 11.76 -4.17
CA VAL A 755 14.31 11.24 -5.45
C VAL A 755 14.83 9.82 -5.28
N GLU A 756 14.42 8.95 -6.19
CA GLU A 756 14.87 7.56 -6.25
C GLU A 756 15.54 7.31 -7.59
N TYR A 757 16.70 6.66 -7.54
CA TYR A 757 17.38 6.10 -8.70
C TYR A 757 17.38 4.59 -8.62
N ASN A 758 16.94 3.89 -9.66
CA ASN A 758 16.88 2.45 -9.76
C ASN A 758 17.82 1.95 -10.87
N SER A 759 18.88 1.25 -10.48
CA SER A 759 19.88 0.64 -11.37
C SER A 759 19.56 -0.82 -11.72
N CYS A 760 18.44 -1.37 -11.22
CA CYS A 760 18.08 -2.79 -11.32
C CYS A 760 18.78 -3.72 -10.31
N CYS A 761 20.03 -3.52 -10.02
CA CYS A 761 20.75 -4.26 -8.97
C CYS A 761 20.93 -3.47 -7.67
N TRP A 762 20.58 -2.19 -7.69
CA TRP A 762 20.52 -1.35 -6.50
C TRP A 762 19.56 -0.18 -6.72
N LYS A 763 19.04 0.34 -5.61
CA LYS A 763 18.25 1.57 -5.59
C LYS A 763 18.83 2.52 -4.57
N LEU A 764 18.89 3.79 -4.91
CA LEU A 764 19.26 4.87 -4.00
C LEU A 764 18.07 5.81 -3.88
N ARG A 765 17.61 6.01 -2.65
CA ARG A 765 16.56 6.97 -2.34
C ARG A 765 17.12 8.04 -1.40
N VAL A 766 16.88 9.29 -1.73
CA VAL A 766 17.18 10.43 -0.88
C VAL A 766 15.87 11.15 -0.60
N VAL A 767 15.56 11.33 0.68
CA VAL A 767 14.32 11.94 1.17
C VAL A 767 14.66 13.07 2.10
N GLY A 768 14.13 14.24 1.83
CA GLY A 768 14.08 15.35 2.78
C GLY A 768 12.65 15.54 3.25
N GLN A 769 12.46 15.72 4.55
CA GLN A 769 11.17 16.01 5.14
C GLN A 769 11.25 17.17 6.14
N GLU A 770 10.17 17.93 6.24
CA GLU A 770 9.93 18.96 7.22
C GLU A 770 8.52 18.75 7.80
N ARG A 771 8.41 18.79 9.12
CA ARG A 771 7.16 18.62 9.84
C ARG A 771 6.99 19.73 10.87
N LEU A 772 5.80 20.27 10.97
CA LEU A 772 5.41 21.15 12.07
C LEU A 772 5.23 20.30 13.33
N GLN A 773 6.04 20.53 14.35
CA GLN A 773 6.05 19.79 15.60
C GLN A 773 5.10 20.44 16.61
N ASN A 774 5.21 21.74 16.79
CA ASN A 774 4.36 22.48 17.71
C ASN A 774 3.72 23.70 17.02
N ARG A 775 2.39 23.65 16.87
CA ARG A 775 1.60 24.69 16.20
C ARG A 775 1.60 26.04 16.93
N ASN A 776 1.73 26.00 18.26
CA ASN A 776 1.65 27.23 19.07
C ASN A 776 2.92 28.09 18.98
N ILE A 777 4.06 27.47 18.69
CA ILE A 777 5.36 28.16 18.61
C ILE A 777 5.99 28.05 17.22
N GLU A 778 5.23 27.55 16.21
CA GLU A 778 5.68 27.35 14.83
C GLU A 778 6.99 26.55 14.75
N GLU A 779 7.18 25.61 15.66
CA GLU A 779 8.38 24.78 15.68
C GLU A 779 8.33 23.70 14.60
N LYS A 780 9.33 23.70 13.73
CA LYS A 780 9.47 22.74 12.64
C LYS A 780 10.68 21.86 12.84
N ARG A 781 10.54 20.62 12.45
CA ARG A 781 11.62 19.64 12.47
C ARG A 781 11.95 19.18 11.06
N SER A 782 13.22 19.20 10.73
CA SER A 782 13.75 18.79 9.44
C SER A 782 14.60 17.52 9.57
N ALA A 783 14.43 16.60 8.63
CA ALA A 783 15.21 15.36 8.57
C ALA A 783 15.58 15.04 7.11
N VAL A 784 16.72 14.38 6.93
CA VAL A 784 17.18 13.86 5.64
C VAL A 784 17.57 12.39 5.80
N PHE A 785 17.01 11.54 4.95
CA PHE A 785 17.30 10.11 4.92
C PHE A 785 17.92 9.73 3.58
N VAL A 786 18.89 8.81 3.64
CA VAL A 786 19.50 8.19 2.48
C VAL A 786 19.37 6.68 2.63
N GLU A 787 18.64 6.06 1.72
CA GLU A 787 18.41 4.62 1.69
C GLU A 787 19.09 4.04 0.46
N LEU A 788 19.96 3.06 0.65
CA LEU A 788 20.59 2.27 -0.42
C LEU A 788 20.05 0.84 -0.33
N GLU A 789 19.27 0.40 -1.30
CA GLU A 789 18.80 -0.97 -1.44
C GLU A 789 19.69 -1.71 -2.44
N LEU A 790 20.28 -2.84 -2.02
CA LEU A 790 21.03 -3.75 -2.89
C LEU A 790 20.12 -4.94 -3.22
N THR A 791 19.52 -4.96 -4.41
CA THR A 791 18.56 -6.00 -4.81
C THR A 791 19.15 -7.40 -4.87
N THR A 792 20.49 -7.47 -4.90
CA THR A 792 21.28 -8.70 -4.97
C THR A 792 21.45 -9.45 -3.66
N LEU A 793 21.26 -8.75 -2.53
CA LEU A 793 21.43 -9.29 -1.19
C LEU A 793 20.09 -9.54 -0.48
N GLY A 794 19.01 -9.45 -1.23
CA GLY A 794 17.63 -9.54 -0.76
C GLY A 794 16.93 -8.16 -0.79
N SER A 795 15.67 -8.13 -1.21
CA SER A 795 14.86 -6.92 -1.18
C SER A 795 14.43 -6.65 0.26
N PHE A 796 15.03 -5.66 0.89
CA PHE A 796 14.58 -5.18 2.19
C PHE A 796 14.16 -3.72 2.10
N ARG A 797 12.88 -3.47 2.36
CA ARG A 797 12.39 -2.18 2.77
C ARG A 797 12.65 -2.06 4.27
N ALA A 798 13.62 -1.28 4.68
CA ALA A 798 13.52 -0.61 5.97
C ALA A 798 12.32 0.34 5.80
N GLY A 799 11.24 0.09 6.51
CA GLY A 799 10.08 0.96 6.47
C GLY A 799 10.50 2.33 7.00
N LEU A 800 10.39 3.33 6.16
CA LEU A 800 10.32 4.74 6.56
C LEU A 800 8.95 4.99 7.15
#